data_8c5bd74229761e36efd5baacfb3ef160
#
_entry.id   8c5bd74229761e36efd5baacfb3ef160
#
_cell.length_a   1.000
_cell.length_b   1.000
_cell.length_c   1.000
_cell.angle_alpha   90.00
_cell.angle_beta   90.00
_cell.angle_gamma   90.00
#
_symmetry.space_group_name_H-M   'P 1'
#
loop_
_entity.id
_entity.type
_entity.pdbx_description
1 polymer ?
#
loop_
_entity_poly.entity_id
_entity_poly.type
_entity_poly.pdbx_seq_one_letter_code
_entity_poly.pdbx_strand_id
1 'polypeptide(L)'
;MKKKVLSFILMAILFTFNQVWADETQAAGIKEESVADAGEKEASNIQYDLGNVIVSATKTETYQAEIGSSTTVITAEDIKKTGKRTVEAVLRDVPGLTVMQTGTLGGDTSIFMRGANSGHTLVMIDGVEVNDPMSTGRAFNFANLLTDNIERIEVVRGPQSTLYGSDAMAGVVNIITKKGTGKPKVEASFEGGSHGTFTEHFGLSGMAIDKIDYSFSATRLDSSGISKVYNGSENDPYHNTALSTKLGYKILDNAKLSLSVNYVDAVTGVDYDANQDVSNYTSSSKDLSTKFAFDQSINSWWTHVLSFSYHDMRRKDKREWDSVYGYVNDWYKGNNKKIEWQHNISPVKWNIFTAGLEYEDESGSSYYESDGAYRPYSSKQDRKSIDNMGYYFQDQLKIWDRLFITPGVRIDDHEIFGTETTYKISTAFLITETGTRLKGNLGTGFKAPTLYQLYDSTYGNVNLKAEESKSYDFGFEQNFFKDKLSFDLTYFHNDFRNMLDISNSKYLNVGKAITKGFEVGAKIKPLENLTFGANFTYTDTEDKETGLELLRRPKRQANFDVNWGFLPKANLNLGINYVGARKDATWDASYNKTIITQKAYATVHLAASYDITKNLQVFGRIENLFDKEYQEVYGYGTMGRSFYTGVKGSF
;
A
#
# COMPACT_ATOMS: atom_id res chain seq x y z
N MET A 1 14.26 17.94 -24.45
CA MET A 1 12.98 17.73 -23.73
C MET A 1 12.87 18.55 -22.44
N LYS A 2 13.83 18.52 -21.49
CA LYS A 2 13.79 19.28 -20.20
C LYS A 2 13.40 20.77 -20.32
N LYS A 3 13.84 21.49 -21.38
CA LYS A 3 13.45 22.90 -21.61
C LYS A 3 11.98 23.10 -22.05
N LYS A 4 11.37 22.11 -22.73
CA LYS A 4 9.96 22.20 -23.17
C LYS A 4 8.98 21.91 -22.03
N VAL A 5 9.33 20.99 -21.14
CA VAL A 5 8.52 20.67 -19.94
C VAL A 5 8.50 21.85 -18.97
N LEU A 6 9.65 22.49 -18.74
CA LEU A 6 9.72 23.67 -17.86
C LEU A 6 8.90 24.84 -18.40
N SER A 7 8.88 25.05 -19.71
CA SER A 7 8.03 26.08 -20.36
C SER A 7 6.55 25.77 -20.25
N PHE A 8 6.16 24.49 -20.33
CA PHE A 8 4.76 24.07 -20.21
C PHE A 8 4.25 24.22 -18.76
N ILE A 9 5.08 23.87 -17.78
CA ILE A 9 4.78 24.04 -16.36
C ILE A 9 4.68 25.53 -15.98
N LEU A 10 5.59 26.38 -16.50
CA LEU A 10 5.50 27.83 -16.29
C LEU A 10 4.26 28.43 -16.94
N MET A 11 3.84 27.93 -18.10
CA MET A 11 2.61 28.37 -18.79
C MET A 11 1.34 27.91 -18.06
N ALA A 12 1.35 26.72 -17.47
CA ALA A 12 0.25 26.21 -16.63
C ALA A 12 0.09 27.04 -15.33
N ILE A 13 1.18 27.36 -14.67
CA ILE A 13 1.20 28.23 -13.45
C ILE A 13 0.68 29.64 -13.80
N LEU A 14 1.09 30.20 -14.94
CA LEU A 14 0.62 31.51 -15.39
C LEU A 14 -0.85 31.52 -15.79
N PHE A 15 -1.39 30.41 -16.32
CA PHE A 15 -2.79 30.31 -16.71
C PHE A 15 -3.71 30.23 -15.48
N THR A 16 -3.29 29.53 -14.42
CA THR A 16 -4.05 29.44 -13.17
C THR A 16 -4.05 30.77 -12.39
N PHE A 17 -2.94 31.53 -12.41
CA PHE A 17 -2.88 32.83 -11.72
C PHE A 17 -3.65 33.94 -12.44
N ASN A 18 -3.73 33.94 -13.77
CA ASN A 18 -4.48 34.98 -14.50
C ASN A 18 -6.00 34.89 -14.38
N GLN A 19 -6.58 33.73 -14.04
CA GLN A 19 -8.04 33.61 -13.80
C GLN A 19 -8.46 34.09 -12.41
N VAL A 20 -7.56 34.08 -11.43
CA VAL A 20 -7.85 34.53 -10.05
C VAL A 20 -8.17 36.04 -9.98
N TRP A 21 -7.78 36.84 -10.98
CA TRP A 21 -7.96 38.31 -10.99
C TRP A 21 -9.15 38.79 -11.83
N ALA A 22 -9.91 37.90 -12.49
CA ALA A 22 -10.97 38.30 -13.41
C ALA A 22 -12.40 38.28 -12.82
N ASP A 23 -12.64 37.70 -11.63
CA ASP A 23 -14.02 37.41 -11.14
C ASP A 23 -14.46 38.19 -9.87
N GLU A 24 -13.80 39.32 -9.52
CA GLU A 24 -14.24 40.14 -8.36
C GLU A 24 -15.42 41.09 -8.65
N THR A 25 -16.08 41.02 -9.81
CA THR A 25 -17.18 41.90 -10.15
C THR A 25 -18.44 41.19 -10.65
N GLN A 26 -19.02 40.28 -9.88
CA GLN A 26 -20.49 40.01 -9.93
C GLN A 26 -20.90 38.96 -8.89
N ALA A 27 -21.22 39.37 -7.68
CA ALA A 27 -22.01 38.57 -6.75
C ALA A 27 -23.07 39.47 -6.11
N ALA A 28 -24.26 39.47 -6.73
CA ALA A 28 -25.48 40.03 -6.12
C ALA A 28 -26.64 39.07 -6.35
N GLY A 29 -27.05 38.42 -5.30
CA GLY A 29 -28.44 38.12 -4.96
C GLY A 29 -29.17 37.01 -5.72
N ILE A 30 -29.27 35.81 -5.15
CA ILE A 30 -30.44 34.93 -5.35
C ILE A 30 -30.92 34.42 -3.98
N LYS A 31 -32.18 34.69 -3.67
CA LYS A 31 -32.89 34.26 -2.46
C LYS A 31 -33.27 32.78 -2.55
N GLU A 32 -33.20 32.10 -1.41
CA GLU A 32 -33.82 30.80 -1.19
C GLU A 32 -35.36 30.89 -1.30
N GLU A 33 -35.96 30.06 -2.11
CA GLU A 33 -37.39 29.73 -2.04
C GLU A 33 -37.54 28.25 -1.67
N SER A 34 -38.21 28.04 -0.54
CA SER A 34 -38.66 26.76 -0.05
C SER A 34 -39.80 26.22 -0.91
N VAL A 35 -39.72 25.00 -1.41
CA VAL A 35 -40.86 24.25 -1.93
C VAL A 35 -41.12 23.05 -1.04
N ALA A 36 -42.24 23.09 -0.36
CA ALA A 36 -42.80 22.00 0.41
C ALA A 36 -43.70 21.11 -0.47
N ASP A 37 -43.61 19.82 -0.15
CA ASP A 37 -44.68 18.84 -0.19
C ASP A 37 -45.39 18.45 -1.50
N ALA A 38 -45.11 17.22 -1.96
CA ALA A 38 -46.06 16.40 -2.73
C ALA A 38 -45.73 14.90 -2.59
N GLY A 39 -46.52 14.22 -1.76
CA GLY A 39 -46.99 12.85 -1.98
C GLY A 39 -45.98 11.70 -1.91
N GLU A 40 -45.74 11.18 -0.74
CA GLU A 40 -45.13 9.86 -0.51
C GLU A 40 -46.00 8.75 -1.11
N LYS A 41 -45.46 8.05 -2.12
CA LYS A 41 -45.78 6.64 -2.36
C LYS A 41 -44.66 5.82 -1.73
N GLU A 42 -44.99 5.04 -0.71
CA GLU A 42 -44.10 4.01 -0.16
C GLU A 42 -43.71 3.00 -1.24
N ALA A 43 -42.62 3.27 -1.92
CA ALA A 43 -41.80 2.23 -2.55
C ALA A 43 -40.87 1.72 -1.48
N SER A 44 -40.83 0.41 -1.22
CA SER A 44 -39.87 -0.26 -0.35
C SER A 44 -38.47 -0.02 -0.91
N ASN A 45 -37.85 1.10 -0.57
CA ASN A 45 -36.46 1.38 -0.91
C ASN A 45 -35.58 0.49 -0.04
N ILE A 46 -35.14 -0.65 -0.59
CA ILE A 46 -33.92 -1.30 -0.15
C ILE A 46 -32.82 -0.31 -0.53
N GLN A 47 -32.39 0.50 0.41
CA GLN A 47 -31.28 1.42 0.23
C GLN A 47 -30.02 0.56 0.18
N TYR A 48 -29.42 0.40 -1.01
CA TYR A 48 -28.15 -0.29 -1.19
C TYR A 48 -27.04 0.51 -0.50
N ASP A 49 -26.26 -0.12 0.39
CA ASP A 49 -25.09 0.53 1.00
C ASP A 49 -24.01 0.72 -0.08
N LEU A 50 -23.71 1.98 -0.41
CA LEU A 50 -22.69 2.31 -1.39
C LEU A 50 -21.26 2.04 -0.90
N GLY A 51 -21.10 1.71 0.39
CA GLY A 51 -19.81 1.42 1.01
C GLY A 51 -18.92 2.66 1.21
N ASN A 52 -17.64 2.42 1.41
CA ASN A 52 -16.66 3.49 1.62
C ASN A 52 -16.39 4.29 0.34
N VAL A 53 -15.99 5.55 0.49
CA VAL A 53 -15.43 6.34 -0.60
C VAL A 53 -13.95 5.97 -0.78
N ILE A 54 -13.56 5.68 -2.01
CA ILE A 54 -12.22 5.28 -2.43
C ILE A 54 -11.72 6.27 -3.48
N VAL A 55 -10.45 6.64 -3.42
CA VAL A 55 -9.78 7.47 -4.42
C VAL A 55 -8.84 6.64 -5.30
N SER A 56 -8.21 5.62 -4.74
CA SER A 56 -7.14 4.86 -5.41
C SER A 56 -7.57 4.06 -6.64
N ALA A 57 -8.85 3.78 -6.83
CA ALA A 57 -9.34 3.04 -8.00
C ALA A 57 -9.57 3.90 -9.24
N THR A 58 -9.81 5.21 -9.07
CA THR A 58 -10.26 6.13 -10.13
C THR A 58 -9.56 7.50 -10.10
N LYS A 59 -8.66 7.76 -9.15
CA LYS A 59 -8.07 9.10 -8.84
C LYS A 59 -9.13 10.19 -8.54
N THR A 60 -10.37 9.79 -8.29
CA THR A 60 -11.51 10.65 -7.88
C THR A 60 -12.24 10.01 -6.72
N GLU A 61 -12.93 10.79 -5.90
CA GLU A 61 -13.78 10.26 -4.85
C GLU A 61 -14.95 9.46 -5.47
N THR A 62 -14.95 8.14 -5.27
CA THR A 62 -15.92 7.21 -5.87
C THR A 62 -16.38 6.22 -4.81
N TYR A 63 -17.66 5.94 -4.75
CA TYR A 63 -18.17 4.92 -3.83
C TYR A 63 -17.71 3.53 -4.23
N GLN A 64 -17.41 2.71 -3.25
CA GLN A 64 -16.92 1.33 -3.47
C GLN A 64 -17.87 0.52 -4.34
N ALA A 65 -19.19 0.71 -4.20
CA ALA A 65 -20.21 0.05 -5.01
C ALA A 65 -20.14 0.38 -6.51
N GLU A 66 -19.64 1.55 -6.87
CA GLU A 66 -19.54 2.04 -8.26
C GLU A 66 -18.27 1.55 -8.97
N ILE A 67 -17.35 0.90 -8.26
CA ILE A 67 -16.02 0.48 -8.75
C ILE A 67 -16.07 -0.98 -9.22
N GLY A 68 -15.68 -1.26 -10.46
CA GLY A 68 -15.62 -2.63 -10.99
C GLY A 68 -14.41 -3.45 -10.52
N SER A 69 -13.32 -2.82 -10.07
CA SER A 69 -12.16 -3.50 -9.49
C SER A 69 -12.45 -4.00 -8.07
N SER A 70 -11.82 -5.11 -7.68
CA SER A 70 -11.90 -5.60 -6.30
C SER A 70 -11.14 -4.68 -5.35
N THR A 71 -11.83 -4.11 -4.37
CA THR A 71 -11.28 -3.15 -3.42
C THR A 71 -11.47 -3.60 -1.98
N THR A 72 -10.55 -3.18 -1.11
CA THR A 72 -10.67 -3.33 0.36
C THR A 72 -10.26 -2.01 1.00
N VAL A 73 -11.08 -1.51 1.91
CA VAL A 73 -10.78 -0.35 2.73
C VAL A 73 -10.69 -0.79 4.18
N ILE A 74 -9.58 -0.47 4.82
CA ILE A 74 -9.34 -0.74 6.24
C ILE A 74 -9.25 0.60 6.94
N THR A 75 -10.21 0.91 7.79
CA THR A 75 -10.30 2.19 8.47
C THR A 75 -9.46 2.25 9.74
N ALA A 76 -9.19 3.45 10.26
CA ALA A 76 -8.56 3.64 11.57
C ALA A 76 -9.31 2.92 12.70
N GLU A 77 -10.64 2.81 12.58
CA GLU A 77 -11.46 2.09 13.56
C GLU A 77 -11.25 0.57 13.47
N ASP A 78 -11.16 0.01 12.28
CA ASP A 78 -10.85 -1.41 12.08
C ASP A 78 -9.45 -1.74 12.64
N ILE A 79 -8.44 -0.91 12.35
CA ILE A 79 -7.09 -1.05 12.90
C ILE A 79 -7.11 -0.99 14.44
N LYS A 80 -7.84 -0.03 15.01
CA LYS A 80 -7.99 0.11 16.47
C LYS A 80 -8.62 -1.13 17.11
N LYS A 81 -9.67 -1.71 16.48
CA LYS A 81 -10.37 -2.91 16.97
C LYS A 81 -9.48 -4.14 16.99
N THR A 82 -8.65 -4.33 15.97
CA THR A 82 -7.73 -5.48 15.88
C THR A 82 -6.48 -5.33 16.75
N GLY A 83 -6.12 -4.11 17.13
CA GLY A 83 -4.92 -3.81 17.93
C GLY A 83 -3.59 -4.01 17.18
N LYS A 84 -3.60 -4.20 15.85
CA LYS A 84 -2.41 -4.41 15.03
C LYS A 84 -1.56 -3.14 14.92
N ARG A 85 -0.26 -3.24 15.13
CA ARG A 85 0.66 -2.11 15.22
C ARG A 85 1.47 -1.81 13.96
N THR A 86 1.52 -2.74 13.03
CA THR A 86 2.24 -2.59 11.77
C THR A 86 1.29 -2.74 10.58
N VAL A 87 1.59 -2.05 9.49
CA VAL A 87 0.78 -2.12 8.26
C VAL A 87 0.79 -3.53 7.68
N GLU A 88 1.94 -4.21 7.74
CA GLU A 88 2.06 -5.58 7.24
C GLU A 88 1.10 -6.53 7.99
N ALA A 89 0.98 -6.40 9.33
CA ALA A 89 0.06 -7.20 10.13
C ALA A 89 -1.42 -6.94 9.76
N VAL A 90 -1.76 -5.70 9.43
CA VAL A 90 -3.11 -5.33 8.94
C VAL A 90 -3.38 -5.95 7.58
N LEU A 91 -2.41 -5.90 6.66
CA LEU A 91 -2.55 -6.41 5.29
C LEU A 91 -2.63 -7.94 5.20
N ARG A 92 -2.21 -8.68 6.25
CA ARG A 92 -2.38 -10.14 6.34
C ARG A 92 -3.84 -10.57 6.29
N ASP A 93 -4.77 -9.72 6.70
CA ASP A 93 -6.21 -10.03 6.70
C ASP A 93 -6.89 -9.73 5.36
N VAL A 94 -6.19 -9.11 4.42
CA VAL A 94 -6.76 -8.73 3.12
C VAL A 94 -6.77 -9.93 2.16
N PRO A 95 -7.94 -10.32 1.61
CA PRO A 95 -7.99 -11.41 0.64
C PRO A 95 -7.12 -11.11 -0.58
N GLY A 96 -6.46 -12.14 -1.10
CA GLY A 96 -5.57 -12.03 -2.26
C GLY A 96 -4.19 -11.45 -1.98
N LEU A 97 -3.86 -11.07 -0.74
CA LEU A 97 -2.53 -10.63 -0.33
C LEU A 97 -1.81 -11.72 0.46
N THR A 98 -0.57 -11.99 0.08
CA THR A 98 0.35 -12.83 0.86
C THR A 98 1.47 -11.96 1.40
N VAL A 99 1.63 -11.92 2.70
CA VAL A 99 2.74 -11.23 3.38
C VAL A 99 3.79 -12.24 3.78
N MET A 100 5.05 -11.96 3.44
CA MET A 100 6.22 -12.77 3.80
C MET A 100 7.29 -11.89 4.42
N GLN A 101 7.68 -12.22 5.65
CA GLN A 101 8.67 -11.50 6.43
C GLN A 101 9.89 -12.38 6.73
N THR A 102 11.08 -11.83 6.57
CA THR A 102 12.33 -12.50 6.96
C THR A 102 12.64 -12.20 8.42
N GLY A 103 12.35 -13.16 9.28
CA GLY A 103 12.55 -12.99 10.71
C GLY A 103 11.44 -12.21 11.41
N THR A 104 11.83 -11.33 12.33
CA THR A 104 10.94 -10.62 13.25
C THR A 104 10.78 -9.14 12.87
N LEU A 105 10.41 -8.26 13.82
CA LEU A 105 10.27 -6.83 13.61
C LEU A 105 11.47 -6.24 12.86
N GLY A 106 11.22 -5.41 11.86
CA GLY A 106 12.24 -4.81 11.02
C GLY A 106 12.84 -5.73 9.94
N GLY A 107 12.47 -7.03 9.90
CA GLY A 107 12.89 -7.95 8.84
C GLY A 107 12.22 -7.61 7.50
N ASP A 108 12.93 -7.83 6.39
CA ASP A 108 12.40 -7.52 5.05
C ASP A 108 11.03 -8.13 4.84
N THR A 109 10.06 -7.29 4.48
CA THR A 109 8.67 -7.68 4.37
C THR A 109 8.12 -7.39 2.98
N SER A 110 7.81 -8.43 2.26
CA SER A 110 7.26 -8.42 0.90
C SER A 110 5.77 -8.75 0.90
N ILE A 111 5.02 -8.11 0.01
CA ILE A 111 3.61 -8.43 -0.25
C ILE A 111 3.46 -8.92 -1.68
N PHE A 112 2.80 -10.06 -1.83
CA PHE A 112 2.47 -10.66 -3.12
C PHE A 112 0.96 -10.59 -3.34
N MET A 113 0.53 -9.69 -4.21
CA MET A 113 -0.89 -9.53 -4.53
C MET A 113 -1.31 -10.55 -5.61
N ARG A 114 -2.29 -11.41 -5.29
CA ARG A 114 -2.78 -12.47 -6.20
C ARG A 114 -1.66 -13.33 -6.81
N GLY A 115 -0.60 -13.57 -6.02
CA GLY A 115 0.56 -14.37 -6.44
C GLY A 115 1.58 -13.66 -7.33
N ALA A 116 1.37 -12.41 -7.73
CA ALA A 116 2.32 -11.60 -8.49
C ALA A 116 3.59 -11.31 -7.67
N ASN A 117 4.66 -10.83 -8.32
CA ASN A 117 5.86 -10.38 -7.61
C ASN A 117 5.58 -9.12 -6.78
N SER A 118 6.32 -8.94 -5.70
CA SER A 118 6.13 -7.80 -4.78
C SER A 118 6.29 -6.45 -5.47
N GLY A 119 7.21 -6.33 -6.42
CA GLY A 119 7.40 -5.12 -7.23
C GLY A 119 6.32 -4.88 -8.31
N HIS A 120 5.32 -5.76 -8.45
CA HIS A 120 4.15 -5.55 -9.31
C HIS A 120 3.00 -4.85 -8.57
N THR A 121 3.19 -4.50 -7.31
CA THR A 121 2.24 -3.75 -6.49
C THR A 121 2.80 -2.37 -6.22
N LEU A 122 2.10 -1.35 -6.70
CA LEU A 122 2.41 0.03 -6.37
C LEU A 122 1.99 0.33 -4.94
N VAL A 123 2.90 0.92 -4.17
CA VAL A 123 2.63 1.37 -2.80
C VAL A 123 2.70 2.89 -2.75
N MET A 124 1.69 3.50 -2.13
CA MET A 124 1.64 4.94 -1.93
C MET A 124 1.42 5.29 -0.46
N ILE A 125 2.00 6.40 -0.03
CA ILE A 125 1.69 7.06 1.24
C ILE A 125 1.21 8.48 0.90
N ASP A 126 -0.06 8.78 1.22
CA ASP A 126 -0.71 10.06 0.87
C ASP A 126 -0.64 10.39 -0.63
N GLY A 127 -0.61 9.35 -1.49
CA GLY A 127 -0.49 9.49 -2.93
C GLY A 127 0.92 9.83 -3.42
N VAL A 128 1.95 9.64 -2.60
CA VAL A 128 3.37 9.62 -3.01
C VAL A 128 3.78 8.17 -3.23
N GLU A 129 4.30 7.86 -4.39
CA GLU A 129 4.85 6.53 -4.71
C GLU A 129 6.13 6.29 -3.91
N VAL A 130 6.20 5.14 -3.23
CA VAL A 130 7.31 4.80 -2.32
C VAL A 130 8.02 3.49 -2.69
N ASN A 131 7.77 2.95 -3.87
CA ASN A 131 8.52 1.81 -4.39
C ASN A 131 10.00 2.18 -4.58
N ASP A 132 10.91 1.25 -4.27
CA ASP A 132 12.36 1.48 -4.24
C ASP A 132 12.99 1.36 -5.64
N PRO A 133 13.44 2.46 -6.27
CA PRO A 133 14.05 2.43 -7.61
C PRO A 133 15.43 1.77 -7.65
N MET A 134 16.04 1.52 -6.48
CA MET A 134 17.34 0.87 -6.33
C MET A 134 17.24 -0.58 -5.86
N SER A 135 16.05 -1.11 -5.62
CA SER A 135 15.89 -2.54 -5.30
C SER A 135 15.97 -3.41 -6.55
N THR A 136 16.31 -4.67 -6.36
CA THR A 136 16.39 -5.66 -7.45
C THR A 136 15.05 -5.95 -8.11
N GLY A 137 13.94 -5.70 -7.44
CA GLY A 137 12.58 -5.99 -7.91
C GLY A 137 11.62 -4.81 -7.88
N ARG A 138 12.07 -3.60 -7.53
CA ARG A 138 11.25 -2.40 -7.33
C ARG A 138 10.19 -2.56 -6.24
N ALA A 139 10.41 -3.48 -5.31
CA ALA A 139 9.49 -3.75 -4.22
C ALA A 139 9.62 -2.71 -3.11
N PHE A 140 8.51 -2.35 -2.49
CA PHE A 140 8.49 -1.62 -1.23
C PHE A 140 8.67 -2.59 -0.06
N ASN A 141 9.50 -2.22 0.93
CA ASN A 141 9.66 -2.99 2.17
C ASN A 141 8.68 -2.48 3.23
N PHE A 142 7.68 -3.31 3.59
CA PHE A 142 6.63 -2.95 4.55
C PHE A 142 7.06 -3.03 6.02
N ALA A 143 8.28 -3.45 6.31
CA ALA A 143 8.75 -3.71 7.67
C ALA A 143 8.63 -2.52 8.63
N ASN A 144 8.73 -1.29 8.11
CA ASN A 144 8.90 -0.08 8.93
C ASN A 144 7.64 0.80 9.02
N LEU A 145 6.49 0.35 8.50
CA LEU A 145 5.25 1.12 8.54
C LEU A 145 4.41 0.82 9.78
N LEU A 146 4.26 1.80 10.65
CA LEU A 146 3.43 1.75 11.86
C LEU A 146 2.01 2.26 11.59
N THR A 147 1.03 1.81 12.40
CA THR A 147 -0.40 2.09 12.16
C THR A 147 -0.94 3.32 12.90
N ASP A 148 -0.22 3.91 13.83
CA ASP A 148 -0.73 4.92 14.78
C ASP A 148 -1.32 6.18 14.10
N ASN A 149 -0.76 6.59 12.96
CA ASN A 149 -1.21 7.76 12.20
C ASN A 149 -2.02 7.45 10.95
N ILE A 150 -2.51 6.23 10.77
CA ILE A 150 -3.27 5.86 9.59
C ILE A 150 -4.74 6.25 9.77
N GLU A 151 -5.32 6.94 8.78
CA GLU A 151 -6.75 7.20 8.64
C GLU A 151 -7.44 6.00 8.00
N ARG A 152 -6.85 5.48 6.89
CA ARG A 152 -7.29 4.26 6.22
C ARG A 152 -6.22 3.71 5.28
N ILE A 153 -6.36 2.44 4.92
CA ILE A 153 -5.58 1.78 3.87
C ILE A 153 -6.56 1.37 2.78
N GLU A 154 -6.30 1.81 1.55
CA GLU A 154 -7.05 1.41 0.36
C GLU A 154 -6.23 0.39 -0.43
N VAL A 155 -6.78 -0.80 -0.66
CA VAL A 155 -6.17 -1.85 -1.47
C VAL A 155 -7.04 -2.07 -2.71
N VAL A 156 -6.48 -1.84 -3.89
CA VAL A 156 -7.13 -2.06 -5.19
C VAL A 156 -6.41 -3.20 -5.89
N ARG A 157 -7.11 -4.31 -6.12
CA ARG A 157 -6.56 -5.50 -6.77
C ARG A 157 -6.89 -5.52 -8.26
N GLY A 158 -5.96 -6.05 -9.07
CA GLY A 158 -6.01 -6.01 -10.53
C GLY A 158 -5.27 -4.80 -11.11
N PRO A 159 -5.07 -4.76 -12.44
CA PRO A 159 -4.18 -3.79 -13.08
C PRO A 159 -4.67 -2.35 -12.89
N GLN A 160 -3.76 -1.47 -12.50
CA GLN A 160 -3.99 -0.05 -12.27
C GLN A 160 -2.98 0.84 -13.04
N SER A 161 -2.16 0.25 -13.92
CA SER A 161 -1.14 1.00 -14.68
C SER A 161 -1.74 2.09 -15.58
N THR A 162 -3.00 1.99 -15.98
CA THR A 162 -3.71 3.05 -16.73
C THR A 162 -3.86 4.37 -15.98
N LEU A 163 -3.76 4.38 -14.66
CA LEU A 163 -3.82 5.61 -13.85
C LEU A 163 -2.48 5.97 -13.24
N TYR A 164 -1.66 4.94 -12.92
CA TYR A 164 -0.48 5.10 -12.10
C TYR A 164 0.84 4.79 -12.85
N GLY A 165 0.78 4.27 -14.08
CA GLY A 165 1.97 3.92 -14.85
C GLY A 165 2.63 2.64 -14.36
N SER A 166 3.95 2.69 -14.21
CA SER A 166 4.77 1.56 -13.76
C SER A 166 4.32 1.00 -12.39
N ASP A 167 4.67 -0.27 -12.12
CA ASP A 167 4.54 -0.99 -10.83
C ASP A 167 3.10 -1.37 -10.43
N ALA A 168 2.06 -0.77 -11.01
CA ALA A 168 0.67 -1.05 -10.68
C ALA A 168 0.08 -2.23 -11.52
N MET A 169 0.90 -3.26 -11.83
CA MET A 169 0.49 -4.41 -12.64
C MET A 169 -0.49 -5.33 -11.91
N ALA A 170 -0.25 -5.59 -10.62
CA ALA A 170 -1.10 -6.44 -9.77
C ALA A 170 -2.12 -5.64 -8.97
N GLY A 171 -1.85 -4.37 -8.72
CA GLY A 171 -2.72 -3.47 -7.99
C GLY A 171 -1.99 -2.37 -7.23
N VAL A 172 -2.71 -1.70 -6.34
CA VAL A 172 -2.24 -0.56 -5.56
C VAL A 172 -2.57 -0.77 -4.09
N VAL A 173 -1.64 -0.42 -3.21
CA VAL A 173 -1.84 -0.23 -1.77
C VAL A 173 -1.58 1.24 -1.45
N ASN A 174 -2.61 1.98 -1.07
CA ASN A 174 -2.50 3.39 -0.71
C ASN A 174 -2.78 3.59 0.77
N ILE A 175 -1.78 4.07 1.49
CA ILE A 175 -1.83 4.35 2.92
C ILE A 175 -2.12 5.83 3.09
N ILE A 176 -3.24 6.15 3.70
CA ILE A 176 -3.70 7.53 3.90
C ILE A 176 -3.58 7.87 5.37
N THR A 177 -2.77 8.89 5.69
CA THR A 177 -2.55 9.32 7.07
C THR A 177 -3.65 10.28 7.53
N LYS A 178 -3.83 10.40 8.84
CA LYS A 178 -4.85 11.25 9.47
C LYS A 178 -4.67 12.71 9.08
N LYS A 179 -5.76 13.42 8.85
CA LYS A 179 -5.84 14.87 8.65
C LYS A 179 -6.50 15.56 9.83
N GLY A 180 -6.26 16.85 9.95
CA GLY A 180 -6.91 17.68 10.98
C GLY A 180 -8.38 17.92 10.66
N THR A 181 -9.25 17.74 11.65
CA THR A 181 -10.67 18.03 11.54
C THR A 181 -11.21 18.60 12.85
N GLY A 182 -12.12 19.57 12.79
CA GLY A 182 -12.82 20.12 13.95
C GLY A 182 -11.90 20.79 14.97
N LYS A 183 -12.25 20.70 16.26
CA LYS A 183 -11.48 21.28 17.36
C LYS A 183 -10.11 20.63 17.52
N PRO A 184 -9.10 21.35 18.04
CA PRO A 184 -7.81 20.78 18.39
C PRO A 184 -7.95 19.54 19.28
N LYS A 185 -7.23 18.48 18.92
CA LYS A 185 -7.21 17.19 19.60
C LYS A 185 -5.77 16.76 19.83
N VAL A 186 -5.45 16.34 21.03
CA VAL A 186 -4.16 15.75 21.42
C VAL A 186 -4.36 14.29 21.72
N GLU A 187 -3.54 13.43 21.15
CA GLU A 187 -3.49 12.00 21.44
C GLU A 187 -2.11 11.61 21.98
N ALA A 188 -2.06 10.77 23.00
CA ALA A 188 -0.83 10.14 23.45
C ALA A 188 -1.10 8.68 23.81
N SER A 189 -0.18 7.78 23.48
CA SER A 189 -0.27 6.38 23.91
C SER A 189 1.10 5.82 24.24
N PHE A 190 1.10 4.88 25.22
CA PHE A 190 2.26 4.13 25.64
C PHE A 190 1.88 2.65 25.66
N GLU A 191 2.74 1.81 25.12
CA GLU A 191 2.58 0.36 25.11
C GLU A 191 3.89 -0.30 25.47
N GLY A 192 3.86 -1.32 26.31
CA GLY A 192 5.00 -2.16 26.66
C GLY A 192 4.65 -3.64 26.57
N GLY A 193 5.64 -4.50 26.33
CA GLY A 193 5.38 -5.92 26.19
C GLY A 193 6.58 -6.81 26.02
N SER A 194 6.34 -8.00 25.50
CA SER A 194 7.32 -9.05 25.24
C SER A 194 8.50 -8.55 24.41
N HIS A 195 9.62 -9.23 24.54
CA HIS A 195 10.87 -8.94 23.83
C HIS A 195 11.42 -7.52 24.06
N GLY A 196 11.19 -6.96 25.27
CA GLY A 196 11.60 -5.60 25.61
C GLY A 196 10.97 -4.53 24.70
N THR A 197 9.79 -4.83 24.12
CA THR A 197 9.13 -3.90 23.21
C THR A 197 8.47 -2.75 23.98
N PHE A 198 8.76 -1.52 23.53
CA PHE A 198 8.13 -0.31 24.04
C PHE A 198 7.76 0.61 22.87
N THR A 199 6.53 1.13 22.89
CA THR A 199 6.03 2.04 21.85
C THR A 199 5.44 3.29 22.50
N GLU A 200 5.86 4.44 22.00
CA GLU A 200 5.36 5.76 22.38
C GLU A 200 4.76 6.43 21.14
N HIS A 201 3.60 7.03 21.31
CA HIS A 201 2.96 7.80 20.26
C HIS A 201 2.43 9.11 20.78
N PHE A 202 2.62 10.18 20.00
CA PHE A 202 2.03 11.49 20.21
C PHE A 202 1.37 11.97 18.92
N GLY A 203 0.17 12.52 19.02
CA GLY A 203 -0.58 13.10 17.91
C GLY A 203 -1.22 14.44 18.31
N LEU A 204 -1.19 15.38 17.37
CA LEU A 204 -1.88 16.66 17.47
C LEU A 204 -2.60 16.93 16.15
N SER A 205 -3.90 17.21 16.19
CA SER A 205 -4.68 17.47 14.98
C SER A 205 -5.82 18.44 15.25
N GLY A 206 -6.29 19.14 14.22
CA GLY A 206 -7.41 20.07 14.37
C GLY A 206 -7.54 21.04 13.20
N MET A 207 -8.41 22.02 13.38
CA MET A 207 -8.56 23.17 12.48
C MET A 207 -8.27 24.47 13.23
N ALA A 208 -7.58 25.39 12.57
CA ALA A 208 -7.37 26.76 13.03
C ALA A 208 -8.06 27.75 12.09
N ILE A 209 -8.80 28.71 12.67
CA ILE A 209 -9.51 29.81 11.96
C ILE A 209 -10.37 29.31 10.77
N ASP A 210 -10.92 28.07 10.84
CA ASP A 210 -11.76 27.41 9.83
C ASP A 210 -11.15 27.31 8.40
N LYS A 211 -9.88 27.69 8.25
CA LYS A 211 -9.15 27.71 6.98
C LYS A 211 -7.93 26.80 6.97
N ILE A 212 -7.36 26.48 8.12
CA ILE A 212 -6.13 25.69 8.24
C ILE A 212 -6.45 24.39 8.94
N ASP A 213 -6.39 23.28 8.23
CA ASP A 213 -6.36 21.95 8.84
C ASP A 213 -4.90 21.52 9.07
N TYR A 214 -4.64 20.91 10.23
CA TYR A 214 -3.30 20.45 10.58
C TYR A 214 -3.34 19.11 11.31
N SER A 215 -2.36 18.28 11.05
CA SER A 215 -2.10 17.03 11.77
C SER A 215 -0.61 16.84 11.92
N PHE A 216 -0.16 16.47 13.11
CA PHE A 216 1.21 16.08 13.41
C PHE A 216 1.17 14.76 14.19
N SER A 217 2.08 13.84 13.89
CA SER A 217 2.22 12.56 14.59
C SER A 217 3.69 12.22 14.73
N ALA A 218 4.06 11.69 15.90
CA ALA A 218 5.37 11.13 16.18
C ALA A 218 5.19 9.79 16.90
N THR A 219 5.82 8.74 16.39
CA THR A 219 5.82 7.41 17.00
C THR A 219 7.24 6.91 17.13
N ARG A 220 7.59 6.36 18.29
CA ARG A 220 8.82 5.63 18.53
C ARG A 220 8.50 4.21 18.97
N LEU A 221 9.13 3.21 18.33
CA LEU A 221 9.07 1.81 18.71
C LEU A 221 10.48 1.28 18.90
N ASP A 222 10.75 0.72 20.07
CA ASP A 222 11.98 0.03 20.41
C ASP A 222 11.66 -1.40 20.84
N SER A 223 12.46 -2.37 20.39
CA SER A 223 12.35 -3.79 20.76
C SER A 223 13.73 -4.41 20.83
N SER A 224 13.97 -5.24 21.83
CA SER A 224 15.18 -6.06 21.89
C SER A 224 15.16 -7.20 20.86
N GLY A 225 13.97 -7.54 20.34
CA GLY A 225 13.80 -8.61 19.36
C GLY A 225 14.13 -10.02 19.88
N ILE A 226 14.28 -10.91 18.94
CA ILE A 226 14.89 -12.25 19.05
C ILE A 226 15.73 -12.43 17.81
N SER A 227 16.61 -13.42 17.74
CA SER A 227 17.38 -13.74 16.52
C SER A 227 16.43 -13.92 15.31
N LYS A 228 16.79 -13.35 14.18
CA LYS A 228 16.08 -13.55 12.91
C LYS A 228 16.37 -14.91 12.31
N VAL A 229 17.51 -15.52 12.63
CA VAL A 229 17.79 -16.91 12.26
C VAL A 229 16.95 -17.86 13.11
N TYR A 230 16.34 -18.86 12.47
CA TYR A 230 15.62 -19.90 13.17
C TYR A 230 16.54 -20.70 14.10
N ASN A 231 16.21 -20.75 15.39
CA ASN A 231 17.04 -21.30 16.47
C ASN A 231 18.35 -20.54 16.71
N GLY A 232 18.49 -19.31 16.26
CA GLY A 232 19.58 -18.43 16.65
C GLY A 232 19.54 -18.10 18.15
N SER A 233 20.67 -17.63 18.69
CA SER A 233 20.86 -17.44 20.14
C SER A 233 21.02 -15.99 20.55
N GLU A 234 21.32 -15.10 19.60
CA GLU A 234 21.45 -13.68 19.86
C GLU A 234 20.11 -12.95 19.68
N ASN A 235 20.06 -11.65 19.97
CA ASN A 235 18.87 -10.83 19.75
C ASN A 235 19.13 -9.80 18.66
N ASP A 236 18.21 -9.68 17.72
CA ASP A 236 18.18 -8.64 16.68
C ASP A 236 17.30 -7.47 17.13
N PRO A 237 17.89 -6.40 17.68
CA PRO A 237 17.10 -5.26 18.13
C PRO A 237 16.48 -4.51 16.96
N TYR A 238 15.35 -3.89 17.23
CA TYR A 238 14.64 -3.04 16.27
C TYR A 238 14.30 -1.70 16.88
N HIS A 239 14.61 -0.64 16.14
CA HIS A 239 14.32 0.75 16.49
C HIS A 239 13.66 1.43 15.31
N ASN A 240 12.53 2.10 15.55
CA ASN A 240 11.80 2.82 14.51
C ASN A 240 11.28 4.16 15.04
N THR A 241 11.55 5.23 14.32
CA THR A 241 10.97 6.56 14.55
C THR A 241 10.20 6.97 13.31
N ALA A 242 8.89 7.19 13.45
CA ALA A 242 8.02 7.63 12.39
C ALA A 242 7.44 9.03 12.73
N LEU A 243 7.60 9.97 11.81
CA LEU A 243 7.05 11.32 11.91
C LEU A 243 6.12 11.57 10.72
N SER A 244 4.99 12.20 10.96
CA SER A 244 4.06 12.58 9.90
C SER A 244 3.45 13.95 10.18
N THR A 245 3.29 14.74 9.12
CA THR A 245 2.66 16.07 9.18
C THR A 245 1.77 16.25 7.96
N LYS A 246 0.54 16.71 8.18
CA LYS A 246 -0.34 17.22 7.13
C LYS A 246 -0.80 18.62 7.45
N LEU A 247 -0.76 19.49 6.45
CA LEU A 247 -1.27 20.85 6.51
C LEU A 247 -2.16 21.10 5.30
N GLY A 248 -3.30 21.71 5.51
CA GLY A 248 -4.19 22.18 4.47
C GLY A 248 -4.53 23.65 4.71
N TYR A 249 -4.53 24.46 3.66
CA TYR A 249 -4.89 25.86 3.72
C TYR A 249 -5.90 26.21 2.63
N LYS A 250 -7.10 26.58 3.02
CA LYS A 250 -8.12 27.17 2.13
C LYS A 250 -7.72 28.59 1.76
N ILE A 251 -7.14 28.77 0.57
CA ILE A 251 -6.78 30.09 0.04
C ILE A 251 -8.03 30.85 -0.35
N LEU A 252 -8.94 30.17 -1.07
CA LEU A 252 -10.23 30.64 -1.50
C LEU A 252 -11.28 29.58 -1.15
N ASP A 253 -12.57 29.90 -1.27
CA ASP A 253 -13.64 28.92 -1.03
C ASP A 253 -13.59 27.74 -2.01
N ASN A 254 -13.08 27.98 -3.21
CA ASN A 254 -12.91 26.99 -4.27
C ASN A 254 -11.46 26.51 -4.47
N ALA A 255 -10.49 26.91 -3.62
CA ALA A 255 -9.09 26.56 -3.80
C ALA A 255 -8.40 26.25 -2.47
N LYS A 256 -7.63 25.15 -2.46
CA LYS A 256 -6.88 24.65 -1.29
C LYS A 256 -5.44 24.29 -1.67
N LEU A 257 -4.51 24.70 -0.81
CA LEU A 257 -3.14 24.16 -0.78
C LEU A 257 -3.05 23.06 0.27
N SER A 258 -2.32 21.99 -0.04
CA SER A 258 -2.05 20.91 0.91
C SER A 258 -0.57 20.51 0.87
N LEU A 259 -0.04 20.15 2.04
CA LEU A 259 1.29 19.60 2.24
C LEU A 259 1.17 18.34 3.09
N SER A 260 1.76 17.25 2.65
CA SER A 260 2.00 16.06 3.47
C SER A 260 3.50 15.74 3.51
N VAL A 261 4.00 15.38 4.69
CA VAL A 261 5.38 14.95 4.92
C VAL A 261 5.34 13.73 5.81
N ASN A 262 5.93 12.63 5.37
CA ASN A 262 6.08 11.42 6.16
C ASN A 262 7.57 11.04 6.19
N TYR A 263 8.11 10.76 7.37
CA TYR A 263 9.50 10.39 7.57
C TYR A 263 9.58 9.16 8.48
N VAL A 264 10.40 8.20 8.08
CA VAL A 264 10.70 6.99 8.85
C VAL A 264 12.22 6.84 8.95
N ASP A 265 12.72 6.58 10.16
CA ASP A 265 14.12 6.23 10.44
C ASP A 265 14.11 4.94 11.27
N ALA A 266 14.57 3.85 10.66
CA ALA A 266 14.55 2.53 11.27
C ALA A 266 15.93 1.88 11.22
N VAL A 267 16.28 1.15 12.30
CA VAL A 267 17.49 0.36 12.41
C VAL A 267 17.12 -1.01 12.98
N THR A 268 17.62 -2.06 12.38
CA THR A 268 17.39 -3.45 12.84
C THR A 268 18.67 -4.26 12.83
N GLY A 269 18.86 -5.11 13.83
CA GLY A 269 19.82 -6.22 13.77
C GLY A 269 19.41 -7.15 12.61
N VAL A 270 20.38 -7.70 11.91
CA VAL A 270 20.17 -8.68 10.84
C VAL A 270 21.28 -9.72 10.85
N ASP A 271 20.98 -10.88 10.30
CA ASP A 271 21.92 -11.96 10.12
C ASP A 271 22.51 -11.97 8.70
N TYR A 272 23.63 -12.65 8.52
CA TYR A 272 24.27 -12.74 7.21
C TYR A 272 23.36 -13.49 6.22
N ASP A 273 22.83 -14.62 6.65
CA ASP A 273 21.81 -15.41 5.94
C ASP A 273 21.01 -16.28 6.93
N ALA A 274 20.14 -17.10 6.43
CA ALA A 274 19.29 -18.00 7.23
C ALA A 274 20.03 -19.09 8.03
N ASN A 275 21.35 -19.20 7.94
CA ASN A 275 22.17 -20.21 8.59
C ASN A 275 23.28 -19.61 9.48
N GLN A 276 23.44 -18.29 9.47
CA GLN A 276 24.56 -17.60 10.10
C GLN A 276 24.08 -16.50 11.04
N ASP A 277 23.97 -16.87 12.33
CA ASP A 277 23.56 -16.02 13.45
C ASP A 277 24.72 -15.08 13.84
N VAL A 278 24.61 -13.76 13.60
CA VAL A 278 25.69 -12.78 13.80
C VAL A 278 25.20 -11.51 14.48
N SER A 279 25.76 -11.16 15.62
CA SER A 279 25.32 -10.05 16.47
C SER A 279 25.84 -8.66 16.07
N ASN A 280 26.70 -8.56 15.05
CA ASN A 280 27.40 -7.32 14.66
C ASN A 280 26.98 -6.78 13.30
N TYR A 281 25.82 -7.22 12.78
CA TYR A 281 25.30 -6.81 11.50
C TYR A 281 24.00 -6.02 11.67
N THR A 282 23.92 -4.84 11.08
CA THR A 282 22.76 -3.95 11.17
C THR A 282 22.32 -3.47 9.80
N SER A 283 21.02 -3.38 9.61
CA SER A 283 20.38 -2.72 8.48
C SER A 283 19.67 -1.46 8.94
N SER A 284 19.83 -0.36 8.22
CA SER A 284 19.16 0.90 8.49
C SER A 284 18.45 1.44 7.25
N SER A 285 17.26 2.00 7.44
CA SER A 285 16.45 2.63 6.41
C SER A 285 16.00 4.02 6.85
N LYS A 286 16.10 4.98 5.93
CA LYS A 286 15.55 6.33 6.08
C LYS A 286 14.71 6.66 4.86
N ASP A 287 13.43 6.91 5.09
CA ASP A 287 12.45 7.17 4.05
C ASP A 287 11.78 8.52 4.31
N LEU A 288 11.79 9.40 3.31
CA LEU A 288 11.09 10.68 3.33
C LEU A 288 10.15 10.77 2.14
N SER A 289 8.86 10.88 2.38
CA SER A 289 7.87 11.19 1.35
C SER A 289 7.20 12.54 1.61
N THR A 290 7.11 13.36 0.57
CA THR A 290 6.54 14.71 0.64
C THR A 290 5.65 14.94 -0.57
N LYS A 291 4.46 15.50 -0.36
CA LYS A 291 3.57 15.95 -1.44
C LYS A 291 3.07 17.36 -1.14
N PHE A 292 3.18 18.21 -2.13
CA PHE A 292 2.52 19.50 -2.18
C PHE A 292 1.46 19.44 -3.27
N ALA A 293 0.23 19.88 -2.99
CA ALA A 293 -0.84 19.92 -3.97
C ALA A 293 -1.64 21.21 -3.89
N PHE A 294 -2.09 21.66 -5.05
CA PHE A 294 -3.03 22.74 -5.24
C PHE A 294 -4.28 22.17 -5.91
N ASP A 295 -5.37 22.15 -5.15
CA ASP A 295 -6.68 21.68 -5.57
C ASP A 295 -7.57 22.89 -5.83
N GLN A 296 -8.21 22.98 -7.01
CA GLN A 296 -9.13 24.06 -7.33
C GLN A 296 -10.36 23.56 -8.10
N SER A 297 -11.53 24.04 -7.69
CA SER A 297 -12.76 23.95 -8.45
C SER A 297 -12.91 25.20 -9.33
N ILE A 298 -12.63 25.08 -10.63
CA ILE A 298 -12.78 26.20 -11.58
C ILE A 298 -14.26 26.64 -11.61
N ASN A 299 -15.16 25.65 -11.65
CA ASN A 299 -16.60 25.83 -11.56
C ASN A 299 -17.27 24.53 -11.05
N SER A 300 -18.59 24.43 -11.09
CA SER A 300 -19.35 23.29 -10.57
C SER A 300 -19.13 21.95 -11.31
N TRP A 301 -18.53 21.98 -12.50
CA TRP A 301 -18.33 20.80 -13.34
C TRP A 301 -16.86 20.56 -13.74
N TRP A 302 -15.92 21.43 -13.32
CA TRP A 302 -14.52 21.30 -13.63
C TRP A 302 -13.66 21.57 -12.41
N THR A 303 -12.91 20.56 -11.99
CA THR A 303 -11.89 20.64 -10.95
C THR A 303 -10.53 20.25 -11.52
N HIS A 304 -9.47 20.78 -10.92
CA HIS A 304 -8.12 20.31 -11.24
C HIS A 304 -7.26 20.22 -9.98
N VAL A 305 -6.22 19.38 -10.08
CA VAL A 305 -5.21 19.20 -9.06
C VAL A 305 -3.85 19.30 -9.73
N LEU A 306 -3.02 20.23 -9.26
CA LEU A 306 -1.60 20.28 -9.61
C LEU A 306 -0.79 19.84 -8.39
N SER A 307 0.01 18.80 -8.52
CA SER A 307 0.80 18.28 -7.41
C SER A 307 2.26 18.07 -7.78
N PHE A 308 3.11 18.24 -6.77
CA PHE A 308 4.51 17.85 -6.76
C PHE A 308 4.72 16.85 -5.63
N SER A 309 5.32 15.70 -5.93
CA SER A 309 5.70 14.70 -4.94
C SER A 309 7.20 14.40 -5.02
N TYR A 310 7.75 14.07 -3.85
CA TYR A 310 9.15 13.72 -3.69
C TYR A 310 9.27 12.55 -2.70
N HIS A 311 9.98 11.51 -3.10
CA HIS A 311 10.39 10.41 -2.25
C HIS A 311 11.92 10.29 -2.24
N ASP A 312 12.55 10.19 -1.06
CA ASP A 312 13.99 9.94 -0.87
C ASP A 312 14.13 8.73 0.06
N MET A 313 14.78 7.71 -0.43
CA MET A 313 15.03 6.48 0.30
C MET A 313 16.53 6.23 0.40
N ARG A 314 16.97 5.85 1.61
CA ARG A 314 18.36 5.50 1.90
C ARG A 314 18.39 4.23 2.72
N ARG A 315 19.05 3.20 2.21
CA ARG A 315 19.35 1.97 2.93
C ARG A 315 20.84 1.87 3.15
N LYS A 316 21.22 1.32 4.30
CA LYS A 316 22.60 1.05 4.62
C LYS A 316 22.67 -0.22 5.45
N ASP A 317 23.46 -1.17 4.98
CA ASP A 317 23.77 -2.39 5.71
C ASP A 317 25.23 -2.34 6.15
N LYS A 318 25.48 -2.62 7.43
CA LYS A 318 26.81 -2.54 8.01
C LYS A 318 27.06 -3.72 8.94
N ARG A 319 28.04 -4.53 8.58
CA ARG A 319 28.61 -5.55 9.47
C ARG A 319 30.00 -5.09 9.90
N GLU A 320 30.22 -5.02 11.21
CA GLU A 320 31.52 -4.75 11.76
C GLU A 320 32.45 -5.93 11.48
N TRP A 321 33.76 -5.66 11.48
CA TRP A 321 34.77 -6.70 11.22
C TRP A 321 34.68 -7.83 12.23
N ASP A 322 34.71 -9.07 11.75
CA ASP A 322 35.01 -10.27 12.53
C ASP A 322 35.97 -11.20 11.76
N SER A 323 36.61 -12.13 12.48
CA SER A 323 37.64 -13.03 11.91
C SER A 323 37.07 -14.13 11.00
N VAL A 324 35.75 -14.35 11.01
CA VAL A 324 35.09 -15.43 10.26
C VAL A 324 34.50 -14.87 8.95
N TYR A 325 33.80 -13.76 9.04
CA TYR A 325 32.98 -13.23 7.93
C TYR A 325 33.53 -11.90 7.36
N GLY A 326 34.55 -11.30 8.00
CA GLY A 326 35.07 -9.99 7.61
C GLY A 326 34.09 -8.87 7.90
N TYR A 327 34.10 -7.80 7.07
CA TYR A 327 33.14 -6.70 7.18
C TYR A 327 32.29 -6.57 5.91
N VAL A 328 31.13 -5.90 6.06
CA VAL A 328 30.29 -5.41 4.96
C VAL A 328 29.92 -3.97 5.23
N ASN A 329 29.98 -3.13 4.23
CA ASN A 329 29.46 -1.77 4.26
C ASN A 329 28.87 -1.46 2.90
N ASP A 330 27.55 -1.46 2.83
CA ASP A 330 26.86 -1.09 1.63
C ASP A 330 25.83 0.02 1.89
N TRP A 331 25.49 0.74 0.84
CA TRP A 331 24.41 1.70 0.88
C TRP A 331 23.77 1.87 -0.51
N TYR A 332 22.47 2.11 -0.47
CA TYR A 332 21.63 2.42 -1.62
C TYR A 332 20.90 3.73 -1.36
N LYS A 333 20.90 4.62 -2.34
CA LYS A 333 20.17 5.89 -2.30
C LYS A 333 19.33 5.99 -3.56
N GLY A 334 18.01 6.09 -3.38
CA GLY A 334 17.05 6.28 -4.44
C GLY A 334 16.19 7.50 -4.18
N ASN A 335 15.81 8.22 -5.21
CA ASN A 335 14.78 9.24 -5.11
C ASN A 335 13.90 9.26 -6.35
N ASN A 336 12.65 9.66 -6.13
CA ASN A 336 11.64 9.86 -7.14
C ASN A 336 11.05 11.27 -6.99
N LYS A 337 10.92 11.99 -8.10
CA LYS A 337 10.28 13.31 -8.17
C LYS A 337 9.21 13.24 -9.24
N LYS A 338 7.99 13.61 -8.88
CA LYS A 338 6.86 13.57 -9.80
C LYS A 338 6.09 14.90 -9.76
N ILE A 339 5.76 15.39 -10.94
CA ILE A 339 4.80 16.49 -11.11
C ILE A 339 3.62 15.91 -11.87
N GLU A 340 2.43 16.14 -11.34
CA GLU A 340 1.18 15.67 -11.93
C GLU A 340 0.19 16.83 -12.03
N TRP A 341 -0.49 16.94 -13.17
CA TRP A 341 -1.60 17.86 -13.37
C TRP A 341 -2.82 17.09 -13.87
N GLN A 342 -3.80 16.93 -13.00
CA GLN A 342 -5.02 16.20 -13.24
C GLN A 342 -6.21 17.16 -13.40
N HIS A 343 -7.09 16.87 -14.35
CA HIS A 343 -8.35 17.53 -14.56
C HIS A 343 -9.50 16.54 -14.45
N ASN A 344 -10.58 16.93 -13.73
CA ASN A 344 -11.82 16.19 -13.66
C ASN A 344 -12.94 17.08 -14.21
N ILE A 345 -13.62 16.61 -15.24
CA ILE A 345 -14.64 17.33 -15.99
C ILE A 345 -15.93 16.54 -15.92
N SER A 346 -16.95 17.09 -15.24
CA SER A 346 -18.24 16.44 -14.99
C SER A 346 -19.40 17.37 -15.41
N PRO A 347 -19.60 17.59 -16.72
CA PRO A 347 -20.61 18.52 -17.23
C PRO A 347 -22.03 18.03 -16.95
N VAL A 348 -22.20 16.75 -16.65
CA VAL A 348 -23.46 16.08 -16.31
C VAL A 348 -23.23 15.09 -15.16
N LYS A 349 -24.25 14.87 -14.33
CA LYS A 349 -24.15 14.04 -13.11
C LYS A 349 -23.81 12.55 -13.36
N TRP A 350 -23.99 12.07 -14.57
CA TRP A 350 -23.77 10.68 -14.94
C TRP A 350 -22.41 10.43 -15.61
N ASN A 351 -21.54 11.48 -15.72
CA ASN A 351 -20.25 11.36 -16.38
C ASN A 351 -19.18 12.17 -15.66
N ILE A 352 -18.01 11.56 -15.43
CA ILE A 352 -16.78 12.20 -14.97
C ILE A 352 -15.66 11.81 -15.91
N PHE A 353 -15.18 12.74 -16.72
CA PHE A 353 -14.00 12.58 -17.54
C PHE A 353 -12.78 13.07 -16.79
N THR A 354 -11.77 12.20 -16.64
CA THR A 354 -10.48 12.52 -16.00
C THR A 354 -9.37 12.47 -17.05
N ALA A 355 -8.56 13.52 -17.12
CA ALA A 355 -7.36 13.58 -17.93
C ALA A 355 -6.17 14.09 -17.09
N GLY A 356 -4.99 13.55 -17.32
CA GLY A 356 -3.80 14.01 -16.60
C GLY A 356 -2.51 13.89 -17.39
N LEU A 357 -1.58 14.74 -16.99
CA LEU A 357 -0.19 14.78 -17.43
C LEU A 357 0.71 14.54 -16.24
N GLU A 358 1.73 13.72 -16.42
CA GLU A 358 2.65 13.32 -15.38
C GLU A 358 4.08 13.35 -15.92
N TYR A 359 4.99 13.95 -15.17
CA TYR A 359 6.42 13.86 -15.40
C TYR A 359 7.10 13.30 -14.16
N GLU A 360 7.91 12.28 -14.35
CA GLU A 360 8.64 11.59 -13.31
C GLU A 360 10.13 11.58 -13.61
N ASP A 361 10.96 11.88 -12.60
CA ASP A 361 12.43 11.77 -12.64
C ASP A 361 12.87 10.90 -11.47
N GLU A 362 13.36 9.72 -11.78
CA GLU A 362 13.96 8.80 -10.82
C GLU A 362 15.47 8.89 -10.88
N SER A 363 16.12 8.84 -9.72
CA SER A 363 17.58 8.74 -9.70
C SER A 363 18.08 7.94 -8.51
N GLY A 364 19.25 7.33 -8.67
CA GLY A 364 19.83 6.51 -7.62
C GLY A 364 21.32 6.28 -7.80
N SER A 365 21.94 5.81 -6.70
CA SER A 365 23.35 5.42 -6.62
C SER A 365 23.52 4.36 -5.54
N SER A 366 24.55 3.53 -5.65
CA SER A 366 24.87 2.52 -4.66
C SER A 366 26.37 2.36 -4.49
N TYR A 367 26.73 1.81 -3.34
CA TYR A 367 28.10 1.39 -3.02
C TYR A 367 28.04 0.10 -2.22
N TYR A 368 28.92 -0.82 -2.54
CA TYR A 368 29.12 -2.06 -1.82
C TYR A 368 30.61 -2.26 -1.58
N GLU A 369 30.98 -2.60 -0.36
CA GLU A 369 32.35 -2.96 0.01
C GLU A 369 32.30 -4.10 1.02
N SER A 370 33.13 -5.10 0.82
CA SER A 370 33.32 -6.20 1.76
C SER A 370 34.76 -6.66 1.77
N ASP A 371 35.20 -7.14 2.92
CA ASP A 371 36.48 -7.85 3.08
C ASP A 371 36.19 -9.09 3.92
N GLY A 372 36.20 -10.23 3.29
CA GLY A 372 35.88 -11.51 3.90
C GLY A 372 36.88 -12.59 3.46
N ALA A 373 36.61 -13.85 3.77
CA ALA A 373 37.50 -15.01 3.56
C ALA A 373 37.99 -15.18 2.09
N TYR A 374 37.40 -14.45 1.12
CA TYR A 374 37.70 -14.68 -0.30
C TYR A 374 38.43 -13.57 -1.03
N ARG A 375 38.53 -12.38 -0.56
CA ARG A 375 39.27 -11.19 -1.03
C ARG A 375 38.44 -9.91 -0.81
N PRO A 376 39.07 -8.75 -0.63
CA PRO A 376 38.40 -7.46 -0.67
C PRO A 376 37.68 -7.29 -2.01
N TYR A 377 36.39 -6.87 -1.92
CA TYR A 377 35.58 -6.57 -3.09
C TYR A 377 34.85 -5.24 -2.90
N SER A 378 34.83 -4.43 -3.93
CA SER A 378 34.03 -3.21 -3.92
C SER A 378 33.34 -2.99 -5.28
N SER A 379 32.13 -2.47 -5.23
CA SER A 379 31.34 -2.08 -6.38
C SER A 379 30.71 -0.73 -6.13
N LYS A 380 30.67 0.13 -7.13
CA LYS A 380 30.08 1.46 -7.05
C LYS A 380 29.25 1.72 -8.31
N GLN A 381 28.01 2.14 -8.09
CA GLN A 381 27.17 2.72 -9.11
C GLN A 381 27.07 4.23 -8.87
N ASP A 382 27.68 5.02 -9.72
CA ASP A 382 27.50 6.46 -9.71
C ASP A 382 26.05 6.83 -10.00
N ARG A 383 25.63 7.99 -9.54
CA ARG A 383 24.24 8.44 -9.69
C ARG A 383 23.80 8.39 -11.15
N LYS A 384 22.73 7.66 -11.40
CA LYS A 384 22.00 7.57 -12.66
C LYS A 384 20.62 8.15 -12.48
N SER A 385 20.03 8.66 -13.55
CA SER A 385 18.63 9.11 -13.56
C SER A 385 17.94 8.63 -14.83
N ILE A 386 16.63 8.47 -14.73
CA ILE A 386 15.73 8.09 -15.81
C ILE A 386 14.50 8.97 -15.70
N ASP A 387 13.98 9.43 -16.84
CA ASP A 387 12.72 10.17 -16.86
C ASP A 387 11.60 9.40 -17.61
N ASN A 388 10.35 9.71 -17.24
CA ASN A 388 9.14 9.20 -17.85
C ASN A 388 8.11 10.32 -17.99
N MET A 389 7.40 10.35 -19.11
CA MET A 389 6.27 11.26 -19.35
C MET A 389 5.01 10.46 -19.59
N GLY A 390 4.03 10.60 -18.69
CA GLY A 390 2.76 9.89 -18.71
C GLY A 390 1.58 10.78 -19.14
N TYR A 391 0.69 10.23 -19.96
CA TYR A 391 -0.57 10.84 -20.39
C TYR A 391 -1.68 9.85 -20.12
N TYR A 392 -2.65 10.19 -19.26
CA TYR A 392 -3.74 9.29 -18.96
C TYR A 392 -5.11 9.94 -19.15
N PHE A 393 -6.05 9.10 -19.56
CA PHE A 393 -7.46 9.48 -19.81
C PHE A 393 -8.35 8.38 -19.25
N GLN A 394 -9.40 8.78 -18.55
CA GLN A 394 -10.40 7.89 -18.00
C GLN A 394 -11.76 8.53 -18.10
N ASP A 395 -12.80 7.73 -18.35
CA ASP A 395 -14.18 8.18 -18.36
C ASP A 395 -15.02 7.32 -17.41
N GLN A 396 -15.67 7.92 -16.43
CA GLN A 396 -16.56 7.24 -15.50
C GLN A 396 -18.00 7.51 -15.91
N LEU A 397 -18.66 6.49 -16.42
CA LEU A 397 -20.03 6.52 -16.90
C LEU A 397 -20.96 5.87 -15.88
N LYS A 398 -21.99 6.60 -15.45
CA LYS A 398 -23.04 6.15 -14.54
C LYS A 398 -24.37 6.09 -15.29
N ILE A 399 -24.82 4.90 -15.62
CA ILE A 399 -26.01 4.65 -16.45
C ILE A 399 -27.12 4.13 -15.54
N TRP A 400 -28.26 4.86 -15.50
CA TRP A 400 -29.45 4.53 -14.68
C TRP A 400 -29.18 4.34 -13.18
N ASP A 401 -28.09 4.92 -12.65
CA ASP A 401 -27.64 4.75 -11.27
C ASP A 401 -27.36 3.29 -10.86
N ARG A 402 -27.15 2.40 -11.83
CA ARG A 402 -26.98 0.95 -11.62
C ARG A 402 -25.79 0.37 -12.36
N LEU A 403 -25.51 0.84 -13.57
CA LEU A 403 -24.41 0.36 -14.40
C LEU A 403 -23.32 1.43 -14.44
N PHE A 404 -22.16 1.07 -13.95
CA PHE A 404 -20.96 1.91 -13.90
C PHE A 404 -19.93 1.31 -14.84
N ILE A 405 -19.41 2.09 -15.78
CA ILE A 405 -18.40 1.66 -16.74
C ILE A 405 -17.27 2.68 -16.71
N THR A 406 -16.05 2.21 -16.50
CA THR A 406 -14.87 3.07 -16.42
C THR A 406 -13.79 2.56 -17.39
N PRO A 407 -13.82 2.96 -18.68
CA PRO A 407 -12.69 2.77 -19.58
C PRO A 407 -11.59 3.78 -19.28
N GLY A 408 -10.34 3.36 -19.52
CA GLY A 408 -9.17 4.21 -19.38
C GLY A 408 -8.05 3.78 -20.30
N VAL A 409 -7.18 4.72 -20.66
CA VAL A 409 -5.97 4.52 -21.44
C VAL A 409 -4.86 5.42 -20.91
N ARG A 410 -3.63 4.91 -20.92
CA ARG A 410 -2.43 5.68 -20.58
C ARG A 410 -1.33 5.38 -21.60
N ILE A 411 -0.56 6.41 -21.90
CA ILE A 411 0.63 6.36 -22.74
C ILE A 411 1.79 6.90 -21.92
N ASP A 412 2.84 6.10 -21.76
CA ASP A 412 4.07 6.47 -21.11
C ASP A 412 5.19 6.54 -22.15
N ASP A 413 5.95 7.63 -22.16
CA ASP A 413 7.16 7.80 -22.97
C ASP A 413 8.38 7.80 -22.06
N HIS A 414 9.01 6.64 -21.96
CA HIS A 414 10.09 6.35 -21.04
C HIS A 414 11.45 6.46 -21.72
N GLU A 415 12.42 7.10 -21.08
CA GLU A 415 13.75 7.40 -21.64
C GLU A 415 14.49 6.16 -22.18
N ILE A 416 14.32 4.99 -21.56
CA ILE A 416 15.11 3.78 -21.87
C ILE A 416 14.43 2.87 -22.89
N PHE A 417 13.17 2.48 -22.67
CA PHE A 417 12.51 1.47 -23.49
C PHE A 417 11.46 2.04 -24.45
N GLY A 418 11.27 3.38 -24.45
CA GLY A 418 10.36 4.08 -25.37
C GLY A 418 8.91 4.07 -24.87
N THR A 419 7.95 3.98 -25.78
CA THR A 419 6.54 4.18 -25.50
C THR A 419 5.86 2.89 -25.09
N GLU A 420 5.16 2.92 -23.94
CA GLU A 420 4.26 1.88 -23.48
C GLU A 420 2.82 2.40 -23.42
N THR A 421 1.88 1.55 -23.82
CA THR A 421 0.45 1.90 -23.79
C THR A 421 -0.32 0.87 -22.96
N THR A 422 -1.01 1.35 -21.93
CA THR A 422 -1.88 0.53 -21.11
C THR A 422 -3.34 0.95 -21.25
N TYR A 423 -4.24 -0.02 -21.14
CA TYR A 423 -5.68 0.21 -21.17
C TYR A 423 -6.39 -0.62 -20.10
N LYS A 424 -7.54 -0.13 -19.66
CA LYS A 424 -8.39 -0.78 -18.66
C LYS A 424 -9.85 -0.51 -18.98
N ILE A 425 -10.69 -1.49 -18.71
CA ILE A 425 -12.14 -1.31 -18.58
C ILE A 425 -12.60 -1.98 -17.29
N SER A 426 -13.30 -1.20 -16.48
CA SER A 426 -13.82 -1.64 -15.19
C SER A 426 -15.32 -1.43 -15.18
N THR A 427 -16.11 -2.41 -14.73
CA THR A 427 -17.58 -2.37 -14.78
C THR A 427 -18.16 -2.86 -13.47
N ALA A 428 -19.11 -2.13 -12.91
CA ALA A 428 -19.97 -2.57 -11.81
C ALA A 428 -21.45 -2.46 -12.21
N PHE A 429 -22.25 -3.46 -11.82
CA PHE A 429 -23.69 -3.46 -12.05
C PHE A 429 -24.43 -3.80 -10.76
N LEU A 430 -25.28 -2.88 -10.31
CA LEU A 430 -26.08 -3.00 -9.09
C LEU A 430 -27.50 -3.48 -9.43
N ILE A 431 -27.89 -4.60 -8.83
CA ILE A 431 -29.27 -5.08 -8.81
C ILE A 431 -29.82 -4.75 -7.41
N THR A 432 -30.27 -3.52 -7.26
CA THR A 432 -30.65 -2.94 -5.95
C THR A 432 -31.80 -3.69 -5.29
N GLU A 433 -32.69 -4.29 -6.09
CA GLU A 433 -33.85 -5.07 -5.61
C GLU A 433 -33.44 -6.32 -4.83
N THR A 434 -32.30 -6.90 -5.15
CA THR A 434 -31.79 -8.11 -4.51
C THR A 434 -30.59 -7.87 -3.61
N GLY A 435 -30.01 -6.66 -3.63
CA GLY A 435 -28.76 -6.35 -2.94
C GLY A 435 -27.54 -7.01 -3.58
N THR A 436 -27.60 -7.26 -4.93
CA THR A 436 -26.53 -7.92 -5.68
C THR A 436 -25.71 -6.90 -6.44
N ARG A 437 -24.38 -7.07 -6.43
CA ARG A 437 -23.43 -6.34 -7.26
C ARG A 437 -22.60 -7.29 -8.10
N LEU A 438 -22.64 -7.11 -9.41
CA LEU A 438 -21.72 -7.78 -10.34
C LEU A 438 -20.58 -6.82 -10.65
N LYS A 439 -19.36 -7.32 -10.69
CA LYS A 439 -18.16 -6.52 -10.98
C LYS A 439 -17.24 -7.25 -11.94
N GLY A 440 -16.51 -6.50 -12.75
CA GLY A 440 -15.52 -7.04 -13.66
C GLY A 440 -14.48 -6.00 -14.03
N ASN A 441 -13.27 -6.44 -14.27
CA ASN A 441 -12.14 -5.62 -14.64
C ASN A 441 -11.26 -6.38 -15.66
N LEU A 442 -10.85 -5.68 -16.70
CA LEU A 442 -9.90 -6.18 -17.71
C LEU A 442 -8.91 -5.06 -17.97
N GLY A 443 -7.62 -5.37 -17.99
CA GLY A 443 -6.61 -4.37 -18.30
C GLY A 443 -5.23 -4.94 -18.52
N THR A 444 -4.34 -4.04 -18.94
CA THR A 444 -2.92 -4.29 -19.09
C THR A 444 -2.14 -3.49 -18.06
N GLY A 445 -0.94 -3.93 -17.77
CA GLY A 445 0.00 -3.24 -16.90
C GLY A 445 1.42 -3.42 -17.39
N PHE A 446 2.30 -2.54 -16.97
CA PHE A 446 3.74 -2.65 -17.22
C PHE A 446 4.53 -2.28 -15.96
N LYS A 447 5.80 -2.70 -15.93
CA LYS A 447 6.77 -2.31 -14.92
C LYS A 447 8.11 -1.97 -15.58
N ALA A 448 8.62 -0.78 -15.31
CA ALA A 448 9.92 -0.33 -15.76
C ALA A 448 11.06 -1.12 -15.06
N PRO A 449 12.18 -1.39 -15.75
CA PRO A 449 13.39 -1.86 -15.09
C PRO A 449 13.88 -0.85 -14.05
N THR A 450 14.43 -1.33 -12.93
CA THR A 450 15.00 -0.47 -11.90
C THR A 450 16.35 0.11 -12.32
N LEU A 451 16.79 1.19 -11.68
CA LEU A 451 18.13 1.73 -11.84
C LEU A 451 19.21 0.69 -11.53
N TYR A 452 18.96 -0.20 -10.55
CA TYR A 452 19.85 -1.31 -10.24
C TYR A 452 19.93 -2.31 -11.40
N GLN A 453 18.77 -2.77 -11.92
CA GLN A 453 18.71 -3.72 -13.04
C GLN A 453 19.36 -3.18 -14.32
N LEU A 454 19.33 -1.87 -14.53
CA LEU A 454 19.92 -1.24 -15.72
C LEU A 454 21.43 -0.99 -15.57
N TYR A 455 21.87 -0.53 -14.38
CA TYR A 455 23.19 0.09 -14.26
C TYR A 455 24.12 -0.57 -13.24
N ASP A 456 23.70 -1.63 -12.54
CA ASP A 456 24.61 -2.38 -11.69
C ASP A 456 25.84 -2.85 -12.47
N SER A 457 27.05 -2.70 -11.90
CA SER A 457 28.30 -2.96 -12.60
C SER A 457 28.50 -4.43 -12.98
N THR A 458 27.88 -5.36 -12.22
CA THR A 458 28.00 -6.81 -12.41
C THR A 458 26.83 -7.38 -13.20
N TYR A 459 25.60 -7.06 -12.80
CA TYR A 459 24.38 -7.69 -13.31
C TYR A 459 23.57 -6.79 -14.25
N GLY A 460 23.88 -5.49 -14.31
CA GLY A 460 23.12 -4.50 -15.05
C GLY A 460 23.08 -4.74 -16.57
N ASN A 461 21.95 -4.36 -17.19
CA ASN A 461 21.73 -4.42 -18.62
C ASN A 461 20.86 -3.25 -19.09
N VAL A 462 21.45 -2.33 -19.85
CA VAL A 462 20.77 -1.13 -20.36
C VAL A 462 19.79 -1.39 -21.50
N ASN A 463 19.74 -2.62 -22.04
CA ASN A 463 18.84 -3.00 -23.14
C ASN A 463 17.56 -3.69 -22.66
N LEU A 464 17.25 -3.61 -21.35
CA LEU A 464 16.03 -4.19 -20.80
C LEU A 464 14.79 -3.47 -21.33
N LYS A 465 13.73 -4.26 -21.53
CA LYS A 465 12.37 -3.79 -21.82
C LYS A 465 11.53 -3.81 -20.55
N ALA A 466 10.40 -3.14 -20.58
CA ALA A 466 9.41 -3.24 -19.51
C ALA A 466 8.90 -4.68 -19.34
N GLU A 467 8.57 -5.06 -18.10
CA GLU A 467 7.73 -6.22 -17.84
C GLU A 467 6.29 -5.85 -18.19
N GLU A 468 5.50 -6.80 -18.69
CA GLU A 468 4.14 -6.57 -19.14
C GLU A 468 3.16 -7.54 -18.46
N SER A 469 1.91 -7.12 -18.30
CA SER A 469 0.83 -8.00 -17.86
C SER A 469 -0.47 -7.80 -18.63
N LYS A 470 -1.24 -8.89 -18.73
CA LYS A 470 -2.66 -8.88 -19.12
C LYS A 470 -3.45 -9.58 -18.03
N SER A 471 -4.43 -8.88 -17.49
CA SER A 471 -5.17 -9.36 -16.32
C SER A 471 -6.65 -9.12 -16.48
N TYR A 472 -7.45 -10.05 -15.95
CA TYR A 472 -8.89 -9.88 -15.82
C TYR A 472 -9.39 -10.49 -14.51
N ASP A 473 -10.42 -9.90 -13.98
CA ASP A 473 -11.17 -10.45 -12.86
C ASP A 473 -12.68 -10.19 -13.04
N PHE A 474 -13.47 -11.07 -12.46
CA PHE A 474 -14.90 -10.90 -12.34
C PHE A 474 -15.39 -11.45 -11.01
N GLY A 475 -16.38 -10.78 -10.45
CA GLY A 475 -16.88 -11.15 -9.14
C GLY A 475 -18.33 -10.74 -8.94
N PHE A 476 -18.87 -11.28 -7.87
CA PHE A 476 -20.20 -10.93 -7.43
C PHE A 476 -20.21 -10.73 -5.92
N GLU A 477 -20.98 -9.75 -5.48
CA GLU A 477 -21.22 -9.46 -4.08
C GLU A 477 -22.71 -9.53 -3.81
N GLN A 478 -23.08 -10.09 -2.67
CA GLN A 478 -24.47 -10.23 -2.27
C GLN A 478 -24.67 -9.78 -0.83
N ASN A 479 -25.53 -8.80 -0.66
CA ASN A 479 -25.98 -8.34 0.64
C ASN A 479 -27.35 -8.90 0.96
N PHE A 480 -27.53 -9.36 2.19
CA PHE A 480 -28.77 -9.91 2.72
C PHE A 480 -29.14 -9.20 4.02
N PHE A 481 -30.46 -9.15 4.30
CA PHE A 481 -31.00 -8.68 5.59
C PHE A 481 -30.54 -7.27 5.98
N LYS A 482 -30.53 -6.33 5.03
CA LYS A 482 -30.03 -4.95 5.21
C LYS A 482 -28.59 -4.95 5.73
N ASP A 483 -27.69 -5.56 4.97
CA ASP A 483 -26.24 -5.66 5.21
C ASP A 483 -25.81 -6.39 6.50
N LYS A 484 -26.73 -7.13 7.14
CA LYS A 484 -26.35 -7.99 8.27
C LYS A 484 -25.55 -9.23 7.84
N LEU A 485 -25.68 -9.65 6.60
CA LEU A 485 -24.89 -10.72 6.00
C LEU A 485 -24.43 -10.24 4.61
N SER A 486 -23.14 -10.20 4.39
CA SER A 486 -22.55 -9.98 3.06
C SER A 486 -21.68 -11.15 2.66
N PHE A 487 -21.69 -11.46 1.37
CA PHE A 487 -20.86 -12.49 0.75
C PHE A 487 -20.26 -11.93 -0.53
N ASP A 488 -18.98 -12.19 -0.79
CA ASP A 488 -18.31 -11.86 -2.04
C ASP A 488 -17.52 -13.05 -2.59
N LEU A 489 -17.49 -13.15 -3.90
CA LEU A 489 -16.70 -14.11 -4.66
C LEU A 489 -16.07 -13.38 -5.85
N THR A 490 -14.77 -13.55 -6.03
CA THR A 490 -14.05 -13.00 -7.18
C THR A 490 -13.11 -14.04 -7.75
N TYR A 491 -13.18 -14.28 -9.06
CA TYR A 491 -12.18 -15.01 -9.82
C TYR A 491 -11.19 -14.03 -10.44
N PHE A 492 -9.89 -14.38 -10.49
CA PHE A 492 -8.85 -13.58 -11.12
C PHE A 492 -7.91 -14.42 -11.98
N HIS A 493 -7.34 -13.80 -13.01
CA HIS A 493 -6.32 -14.36 -13.88
C HIS A 493 -5.34 -13.26 -14.32
N ASN A 494 -4.03 -13.52 -14.17
CA ASN A 494 -2.94 -12.63 -14.59
C ASN A 494 -1.95 -13.43 -15.45
N ASP A 495 -1.57 -12.87 -16.59
CA ASP A 495 -0.52 -13.37 -17.50
C ASP A 495 0.61 -12.31 -17.51
N PHE A 496 1.78 -12.67 -16.98
CA PHE A 496 2.98 -11.85 -16.93
C PHE A 496 3.98 -12.29 -17.98
N ARG A 497 4.57 -11.34 -18.68
CA ARG A 497 5.53 -11.55 -19.76
C ARG A 497 6.72 -10.61 -19.62
N ASN A 498 7.83 -10.95 -20.30
CA ASN A 498 9.05 -10.17 -20.30
C ASN A 498 9.58 -9.93 -18.88
N MET A 499 9.28 -10.82 -17.93
CA MET A 499 9.71 -10.68 -16.54
C MET A 499 11.23 -10.68 -16.46
N LEU A 500 11.77 -9.82 -15.61
CA LEU A 500 13.20 -9.65 -15.43
C LEU A 500 13.76 -10.69 -14.47
N ASP A 501 14.74 -11.45 -14.93
CA ASP A 501 15.49 -12.40 -14.12
C ASP A 501 16.97 -12.42 -14.50
N ILE A 502 17.82 -12.93 -13.61
CA ILE A 502 19.25 -13.06 -13.86
C ILE A 502 19.52 -14.35 -14.62
N SER A 503 20.07 -14.22 -15.82
CA SER A 503 20.56 -15.34 -16.61
C SER A 503 21.94 -14.97 -17.19
N ASN A 504 22.90 -15.92 -17.12
CA ASN A 504 24.29 -15.68 -17.55
C ASN A 504 24.93 -14.43 -16.89
N SER A 505 24.68 -14.24 -15.60
CA SER A 505 25.17 -13.10 -14.80
C SER A 505 24.72 -11.72 -15.31
N LYS A 506 23.57 -11.63 -15.99
CA LYS A 506 22.96 -10.39 -16.45
C LYS A 506 21.44 -10.43 -16.30
N TYR A 507 20.83 -9.29 -16.02
CA TYR A 507 19.38 -9.16 -16.10
C TYR A 507 18.91 -9.27 -17.55
N LEU A 508 17.91 -10.11 -17.80
CA LEU A 508 17.29 -10.33 -19.11
C LEU A 508 15.77 -10.42 -18.97
N ASN A 509 15.04 -10.09 -20.03
CA ASN A 509 13.59 -10.28 -20.14
C ASN A 509 13.28 -11.72 -20.58
N VAL A 510 13.39 -12.67 -19.68
CA VAL A 510 13.27 -14.11 -19.98
C VAL A 510 12.07 -14.78 -19.29
N GLY A 511 11.54 -14.17 -18.22
CA GLY A 511 10.51 -14.81 -17.41
C GLY A 511 9.10 -14.64 -17.95
N LYS A 512 8.26 -15.66 -17.76
CA LYS A 512 6.81 -15.64 -17.96
C LYS A 512 6.14 -16.36 -16.81
N ALA A 513 5.03 -15.83 -16.31
CA ALA A 513 4.29 -16.46 -15.24
C ALA A 513 2.78 -16.27 -15.40
N ILE A 514 2.02 -17.25 -14.94
CA ILE A 514 0.56 -17.14 -14.81
C ILE A 514 0.19 -17.27 -13.35
N THR A 515 -0.70 -16.39 -12.88
CA THR A 515 -1.34 -16.54 -11.57
C THR A 515 -2.85 -16.47 -11.75
N LYS A 516 -3.57 -17.38 -11.11
CA LYS A 516 -5.04 -17.45 -11.19
C LYS A 516 -5.61 -18.00 -9.90
N GLY A 517 -6.87 -17.68 -9.64
CA GLY A 517 -7.50 -18.17 -8.42
C GLY A 517 -8.83 -17.54 -8.13
N PHE A 518 -9.28 -17.71 -6.89
CA PHE A 518 -10.50 -17.07 -6.42
C PHE A 518 -10.35 -16.60 -4.97
N GLU A 519 -11.06 -15.52 -4.70
CA GLU A 519 -11.19 -14.88 -3.39
C GLU A 519 -12.65 -15.02 -2.95
N VAL A 520 -12.88 -15.48 -1.72
CA VAL A 520 -14.20 -15.58 -1.10
C VAL A 520 -14.17 -14.79 0.19
N GLY A 521 -15.18 -13.95 0.41
CA GLY A 521 -15.37 -13.21 1.65
C GLY A 521 -16.78 -13.41 2.19
N ALA A 522 -16.92 -13.37 3.52
CA ALA A 522 -18.20 -13.35 4.19
C ALA A 522 -18.11 -12.48 5.45
N LYS A 523 -19.15 -11.69 5.70
CA LYS A 523 -19.26 -10.88 6.91
C LYS A 523 -20.67 -11.01 7.48
N ILE A 524 -20.77 -11.28 8.76
CA ILE A 524 -22.05 -11.47 9.47
C ILE A 524 -22.10 -10.53 10.66
N LYS A 525 -23.16 -9.75 10.77
CA LYS A 525 -23.46 -8.84 11.90
C LYS A 525 -24.76 -9.27 12.57
N PRO A 526 -24.76 -10.32 13.40
CA PRO A 526 -25.99 -10.79 14.06
C PRO A 526 -26.52 -9.78 15.07
N LEU A 527 -25.63 -9.00 15.68
CA LEU A 527 -25.91 -7.89 16.57
C LEU A 527 -25.13 -6.67 16.13
N GLU A 528 -25.55 -5.48 16.51
CA GLU A 528 -24.85 -4.23 16.18
C GLU A 528 -23.42 -4.18 16.73
N ASN A 529 -23.20 -4.81 17.88
CA ASN A 529 -21.92 -4.87 18.57
C ASN A 529 -21.13 -6.18 18.36
N LEU A 530 -21.58 -7.07 17.46
CA LEU A 530 -20.92 -8.34 17.18
C LEU A 530 -20.79 -8.55 15.66
N THR A 531 -19.56 -8.70 15.20
CA THR A 531 -19.23 -8.94 13.79
C THR A 531 -18.37 -10.18 13.69
N PHE A 532 -18.68 -11.05 12.75
CA PHE A 532 -17.84 -12.14 12.28
C PHE A 532 -17.39 -11.83 10.85
N GLY A 533 -16.11 -11.94 10.58
CA GLY A 533 -15.52 -11.83 9.25
C GLY A 533 -14.80 -13.14 8.90
N ALA A 534 -14.87 -13.55 7.65
CA ALA A 534 -14.09 -14.65 7.15
C ALA A 534 -13.70 -14.39 5.69
N ASN A 535 -12.48 -14.74 5.34
CA ASN A 535 -12.09 -14.77 3.94
C ASN A 535 -11.22 -15.98 3.63
N PHE A 536 -11.25 -16.40 2.37
CA PHE A 536 -10.45 -17.49 1.84
C PHE A 536 -9.93 -17.10 0.46
N THR A 537 -8.66 -17.35 0.21
CA THR A 537 -8.01 -17.15 -1.08
C THR A 537 -7.40 -18.47 -1.55
N TYR A 538 -7.70 -18.86 -2.78
CA TYR A 538 -6.98 -19.87 -3.52
C TYR A 538 -6.20 -19.22 -4.64
N THR A 539 -4.88 -19.45 -4.69
CA THR A 539 -3.99 -18.91 -5.73
C THR A 539 -3.15 -20.05 -6.31
N ASP A 540 -3.32 -20.29 -7.60
CA ASP A 540 -2.46 -21.18 -8.38
C ASP A 540 -1.48 -20.35 -9.19
N THR A 541 -0.19 -20.70 -9.13
CA THR A 541 0.90 -19.97 -9.80
C THR A 541 1.74 -20.93 -10.63
N GLU A 542 2.17 -20.49 -11.79
CA GLU A 542 3.02 -21.28 -12.70
C GLU A 542 4.05 -20.37 -13.35
N ASP A 543 5.31 -20.68 -13.16
CA ASP A 543 6.41 -20.20 -13.99
C ASP A 543 6.36 -20.97 -15.31
N LYS A 544 6.14 -20.28 -16.41
CA LYS A 544 5.92 -20.89 -17.73
C LYS A 544 7.19 -21.41 -18.40
N GLU A 545 8.36 -21.01 -17.91
CA GLU A 545 9.64 -21.51 -18.40
C GLU A 545 9.99 -22.85 -17.75
N THR A 546 9.69 -23.01 -16.47
CA THR A 546 10.05 -24.21 -15.69
C THR A 546 8.87 -25.16 -15.44
N GLY A 547 7.63 -24.69 -15.56
CA GLY A 547 6.41 -25.42 -15.18
C GLY A 547 6.22 -25.55 -13.67
N LEU A 548 7.04 -24.87 -12.84
CA LEU A 548 7.00 -24.96 -11.39
C LEU A 548 6.12 -23.87 -10.77
N GLU A 549 5.70 -24.10 -9.52
CA GLU A 549 5.04 -23.07 -8.71
C GLU A 549 6.01 -21.95 -8.35
N LEU A 550 5.53 -20.69 -8.34
CA LEU A 550 6.32 -19.56 -7.86
C LEU A 550 6.61 -19.71 -6.35
N LEU A 551 7.83 -19.35 -5.94
CA LEU A 551 8.27 -19.47 -4.55
C LEU A 551 7.51 -18.53 -3.62
N ARG A 552 7.27 -18.96 -2.37
CA ARG A 552 6.64 -18.17 -1.30
C ARG A 552 5.19 -17.75 -1.59
N ARG A 553 4.49 -18.49 -2.49
CA ARG A 553 3.06 -18.30 -2.80
C ARG A 553 2.27 -19.49 -2.28
N PRO A 554 1.62 -19.37 -1.10
CA PRO A 554 0.75 -20.44 -0.60
C PRO A 554 -0.49 -20.57 -1.49
N LYS A 555 -0.86 -21.81 -1.87
CA LYS A 555 -2.08 -22.03 -2.66
C LYS A 555 -3.35 -21.69 -1.90
N ARG A 556 -3.34 -21.73 -0.57
CA ARG A 556 -4.53 -21.53 0.27
C ARG A 556 -4.18 -20.62 1.42
N GLN A 557 -5.00 -19.60 1.60
CA GLN A 557 -4.95 -18.70 2.76
C GLN A 557 -6.37 -18.50 3.27
N ALA A 558 -6.52 -18.35 4.58
CA ALA A 558 -7.80 -18.04 5.18
C ALA A 558 -7.62 -17.16 6.40
N ASN A 559 -8.53 -16.23 6.59
CA ASN A 559 -8.60 -15.41 7.78
C ASN A 559 -10.01 -15.52 8.37
N PHE A 560 -10.08 -15.50 9.67
CA PHE A 560 -11.34 -15.42 10.41
C PHE A 560 -11.16 -14.41 11.55
N ASP A 561 -12.13 -13.51 11.70
CA ASP A 561 -12.13 -12.52 12.77
C ASP A 561 -13.48 -12.44 13.48
N VAL A 562 -13.43 -12.20 14.77
CA VAL A 562 -14.59 -11.88 15.59
C VAL A 562 -14.31 -10.56 16.30
N ASN A 563 -15.19 -9.60 16.11
CA ASN A 563 -15.14 -8.35 16.85
C ASN A 563 -16.41 -8.22 17.71
N TRP A 564 -16.25 -8.08 19.02
CA TRP A 564 -17.34 -8.06 19.98
C TRP A 564 -17.22 -6.93 20.99
N GLY A 565 -18.11 -5.95 20.87
CA GLY A 565 -18.35 -4.93 21.90
C GLY A 565 -19.20 -5.50 23.02
N PHE A 566 -18.64 -6.36 23.89
CA PHE A 566 -19.38 -7.10 24.89
C PHE A 566 -19.93 -6.23 26.06
N LEU A 567 -19.37 -5.04 26.23
CA LEU A 567 -19.87 -3.99 27.12
C LEU A 567 -19.83 -2.64 26.41
N PRO A 568 -20.58 -1.62 26.83
CA PRO A 568 -20.61 -0.30 26.18
C PRO A 568 -19.24 0.39 26.02
N LYS A 569 -18.25 -0.02 26.83
CA LYS A 569 -16.91 0.57 26.88
C LYS A 569 -15.80 -0.46 26.62
N ALA A 570 -16.16 -1.69 26.27
CA ALA A 570 -15.19 -2.77 26.10
C ALA A 570 -15.34 -3.44 24.73
N ASN A 571 -14.22 -3.67 24.11
CA ASN A 571 -14.12 -4.39 22.85
C ASN A 571 -13.18 -5.58 22.99
N LEU A 572 -13.54 -6.69 22.34
CA LEU A 572 -12.73 -7.88 22.19
C LEU A 572 -12.62 -8.22 20.70
N ASN A 573 -11.41 -8.48 20.24
CA ASN A 573 -11.15 -8.98 18.90
C ASN A 573 -10.39 -10.31 18.98
N LEU A 574 -10.84 -11.31 18.23
CA LEU A 574 -10.16 -12.58 18.02
C LEU A 574 -9.90 -12.73 16.53
N GLY A 575 -8.63 -12.88 16.14
CA GLY A 575 -8.21 -13.10 14.76
C GLY A 575 -7.51 -14.44 14.59
N ILE A 576 -7.78 -15.14 13.50
CA ILE A 576 -7.12 -16.39 13.09
C ILE A 576 -6.61 -16.22 11.67
N ASN A 577 -5.30 -16.42 11.47
CA ASN A 577 -4.67 -16.39 10.17
C ASN A 577 -4.12 -17.79 9.81
N TYR A 578 -4.57 -18.36 8.70
CA TYR A 578 -4.09 -19.62 8.16
C TYR A 578 -3.32 -19.38 6.86
N VAL A 579 -2.11 -19.91 6.78
CA VAL A 579 -1.26 -19.89 5.59
C VAL A 579 -0.90 -21.32 5.21
N GLY A 580 -1.28 -21.74 3.99
CA GLY A 580 -1.05 -23.07 3.46
C GLY A 580 0.44 -23.38 3.22
N ALA A 581 0.72 -24.65 2.93
CA ALA A 581 2.05 -25.06 2.50
C ALA A 581 2.43 -24.34 1.20
N ARG A 582 3.72 -24.04 1.05
CA ARG A 582 4.27 -23.28 -0.07
C ARG A 582 5.68 -23.72 -0.43
N LYS A 583 6.07 -23.50 -1.67
CA LYS A 583 7.45 -23.70 -2.10
C LYS A 583 8.34 -22.55 -1.63
N ASP A 584 9.55 -22.89 -1.22
CA ASP A 584 10.65 -21.96 -0.92
C ASP A 584 11.96 -22.55 -1.44
N ALA A 585 13.04 -21.81 -1.33
CA ALA A 585 14.35 -22.25 -1.76
C ALA A 585 15.38 -22.15 -0.61
N THR A 586 16.30 -23.07 -0.61
CA THR A 586 17.54 -22.98 0.18
C THR A 586 18.73 -23.18 -0.74
N TRP A 587 19.88 -22.72 -0.31
CA TRP A 587 21.15 -22.84 -1.02
C TRP A 587 22.15 -23.54 -0.13
N ASP A 588 22.92 -24.47 -0.71
CA ASP A 588 24.05 -25.08 -0.02
C ASP A 588 25.30 -24.15 -0.05
N ALA A 589 26.37 -24.56 0.61
CA ALA A 589 27.64 -23.83 0.65
C ALA A 589 28.30 -23.64 -0.75
N SER A 590 27.86 -24.37 -1.74
CA SER A 590 28.30 -24.27 -3.15
C SER A 590 27.33 -23.46 -4.00
N TYR A 591 26.35 -22.77 -3.38
CA TYR A 591 25.30 -21.99 -4.01
C TYR A 591 24.35 -22.81 -4.91
N ASN A 592 24.25 -24.12 -4.71
CA ASN A 592 23.25 -24.94 -5.40
C ASN A 592 21.87 -24.70 -4.77
N LYS A 593 20.90 -24.33 -5.60
CA LYS A 593 19.52 -24.09 -5.20
C LYS A 593 18.76 -25.39 -5.04
N THR A 594 18.12 -25.58 -3.89
CA THR A 594 17.19 -26.69 -3.64
C THR A 594 15.81 -26.15 -3.31
N ILE A 595 14.78 -26.65 -4.03
CA ILE A 595 13.38 -26.29 -3.75
C ILE A 595 12.85 -27.16 -2.61
N ILE A 596 12.35 -26.50 -1.59
CA ILE A 596 11.77 -27.12 -0.40
C ILE A 596 10.27 -26.79 -0.29
N THR A 597 9.58 -27.46 0.60
CA THR A 597 8.18 -27.15 0.92
C THR A 597 8.08 -26.74 2.38
N GLN A 598 7.74 -25.47 2.60
CA GLN A 598 7.40 -24.95 3.93
C GLN A 598 6.02 -25.46 4.35
N LYS A 599 5.90 -25.87 5.61
CA LYS A 599 4.67 -26.38 6.21
C LYS A 599 3.61 -25.28 6.33
N ALA A 600 2.35 -25.68 6.28
CA ALA A 600 1.24 -24.82 6.64
C ALA A 600 1.25 -24.50 8.14
N TYR A 601 0.73 -23.32 8.49
CA TYR A 601 0.56 -22.89 9.88
C TYR A 601 -0.72 -22.09 10.06
N ALA A 602 -1.17 -21.98 11.31
CA ALA A 602 -2.21 -21.05 11.73
C ALA A 602 -1.76 -20.34 13.00
N THR A 603 -2.02 -19.04 13.08
CA THR A 603 -1.79 -18.21 14.27
C THR A 603 -3.10 -17.64 14.76
N VAL A 604 -3.21 -17.45 16.06
CA VAL A 604 -4.38 -16.85 16.72
C VAL A 604 -3.94 -15.62 17.48
N HIS A 605 -4.65 -14.51 17.28
CA HIS A 605 -4.42 -13.23 17.95
C HIS A 605 -5.63 -12.84 18.77
N LEU A 606 -5.41 -12.23 19.91
CA LEU A 606 -6.45 -11.72 20.78
C LEU A 606 -6.12 -10.27 21.14
N ALA A 607 -7.07 -9.35 20.98
CA ALA A 607 -6.93 -7.98 21.44
C ALA A 607 -8.16 -7.56 22.23
N ALA A 608 -7.94 -6.79 23.30
CA ALA A 608 -9.01 -6.23 24.11
C ALA A 608 -8.73 -4.77 24.46
N SER A 609 -9.78 -3.98 24.58
CA SER A 609 -9.68 -2.60 25.05
C SER A 609 -10.86 -2.25 25.97
N TYR A 610 -10.60 -1.29 26.88
CA TYR A 610 -11.61 -0.77 27.79
C TYR A 610 -11.47 0.75 27.95
N ASP A 611 -12.54 1.50 27.67
CA ASP A 611 -12.59 2.94 27.85
C ASP A 611 -12.92 3.27 29.32
N ILE A 612 -11.89 3.58 30.12
CA ILE A 612 -12.06 3.97 31.54
C ILE A 612 -12.91 5.25 31.59
N THR A 613 -12.56 6.22 30.77
CA THR A 613 -13.33 7.46 30.57
C THR A 613 -13.47 7.71 29.05
N LYS A 614 -14.18 8.75 28.65
CA LYS A 614 -14.24 9.18 27.25
C LYS A 614 -12.88 9.60 26.66
N ASN A 615 -11.90 9.87 27.52
CA ASN A 615 -10.59 10.38 27.16
C ASN A 615 -9.44 9.41 27.46
N LEU A 616 -9.68 8.34 28.22
CA LEU A 616 -8.66 7.40 28.66
C LEU A 616 -9.10 5.96 28.37
N GLN A 617 -8.29 5.22 27.62
CA GLN A 617 -8.47 3.82 27.27
C GLN A 617 -7.26 3.01 27.77
N VAL A 618 -7.51 1.81 28.27
CA VAL A 618 -6.51 0.76 28.44
C VAL A 618 -6.73 -0.31 27.38
N PHE A 619 -5.67 -0.92 26.92
CA PHE A 619 -5.74 -1.99 25.93
C PHE A 619 -4.65 -3.03 26.16
N GLY A 620 -4.86 -4.21 25.59
CA GLY A 620 -3.86 -5.27 25.57
C GLY A 620 -4.08 -6.20 24.40
N ARG A 621 -3.01 -6.89 24.00
CA ARG A 621 -3.08 -7.91 22.95
C ARG A 621 -2.15 -9.07 23.25
N ILE A 622 -2.51 -10.21 22.71
CA ILE A 622 -1.71 -11.43 22.68
C ILE A 622 -1.54 -11.84 21.22
N GLU A 623 -0.31 -11.90 20.76
CA GLU A 623 0.02 -12.40 19.44
C GLU A 623 0.46 -13.86 19.55
N ASN A 624 0.10 -14.67 18.55
CA ASN A 624 0.43 -16.10 18.51
C ASN A 624 0.02 -16.83 19.81
N LEU A 625 -1.24 -16.72 20.19
CA LEU A 625 -1.82 -17.17 21.47
C LEU A 625 -1.43 -18.62 21.84
N PHE A 626 -1.33 -19.51 20.86
CA PHE A 626 -1.01 -20.93 21.07
C PHE A 626 0.47 -21.26 20.94
N ASP A 627 1.34 -20.24 20.84
CA ASP A 627 2.80 -20.40 20.75
C ASP A 627 3.23 -21.27 19.58
N LYS A 628 2.60 -21.06 18.41
CA LYS A 628 2.88 -21.85 17.21
C LYS A 628 4.27 -21.52 16.67
N GLU A 629 5.13 -22.50 16.55
CA GLU A 629 6.39 -22.38 15.82
C GLU A 629 6.13 -22.51 14.32
N TYR A 630 6.63 -21.53 13.55
CA TYR A 630 6.51 -21.51 12.10
C TYR A 630 7.62 -20.65 11.47
N GLN A 631 7.80 -20.76 10.18
CA GLN A 631 8.70 -19.91 9.40
C GLN A 631 7.93 -19.36 8.21
N GLU A 632 8.03 -18.07 7.94
CA GLU A 632 7.46 -17.48 6.71
C GLU A 632 8.39 -17.67 5.53
N VAL A 633 9.67 -17.45 5.76
CA VAL A 633 10.79 -17.71 4.86
C VAL A 633 11.70 -18.75 5.53
N TYR A 634 12.18 -19.71 4.75
CA TYR A 634 13.01 -20.80 5.27
C TYR A 634 14.25 -20.27 5.98
N GLY A 635 14.52 -20.83 7.16
CA GLY A 635 15.67 -20.50 7.99
C GLY A 635 15.51 -19.25 8.84
N TYR A 636 14.39 -18.53 8.73
CA TYR A 636 14.11 -17.36 9.55
C TYR A 636 13.08 -17.66 10.64
N GLY A 637 13.37 -17.21 11.86
CA GLY A 637 12.53 -17.38 13.04
C GLY A 637 11.34 -16.42 13.04
N THR A 638 10.31 -16.74 13.79
CA THR A 638 9.18 -15.88 14.07
C THR A 638 8.94 -15.78 15.56
N MET A 639 8.33 -14.66 16.00
CA MET A 639 8.03 -14.48 17.43
C MET A 639 7.04 -15.54 17.90
N GLY A 640 7.33 -16.17 19.04
CA GLY A 640 6.41 -16.99 19.80
C GLY A 640 5.28 -16.17 20.40
N ARG A 641 4.54 -16.78 21.36
CA ARG A 641 3.47 -16.07 22.06
C ARG A 641 3.99 -14.81 22.74
N SER A 642 3.40 -13.68 22.39
CA SER A 642 3.83 -12.36 22.85
C SER A 642 2.67 -11.58 23.46
N PHE A 643 2.94 -10.84 24.53
CA PHE A 643 1.96 -10.07 25.31
C PHE A 643 2.31 -8.59 25.27
N TYR A 644 1.33 -7.74 25.04
CA TYR A 644 1.50 -6.29 25.04
C TYR A 644 0.33 -5.63 25.77
N THR A 645 0.60 -4.55 26.50
CA THR A 645 -0.42 -3.76 27.19
C THR A 645 -0.07 -2.28 27.15
N GLY A 646 -1.08 -1.43 27.15
CA GLY A 646 -0.85 0.00 27.06
C GLY A 646 -2.03 0.84 27.49
N VAL A 647 -1.77 2.14 27.48
CA VAL A 647 -2.75 3.19 27.77
C VAL A 647 -2.77 4.21 26.63
N LYS A 648 -3.95 4.73 26.32
CA LYS A 648 -4.14 5.80 25.33
C LYS A 648 -5.00 6.91 25.92
N GLY A 649 -4.49 8.14 25.85
CA GLY A 649 -5.21 9.37 26.18
C GLY A 649 -5.59 10.15 24.94
N SER A 650 -6.75 10.82 24.95
CA SER A 650 -7.22 11.68 23.86
C SER A 650 -8.02 12.86 24.43
N PHE A 651 -7.57 14.10 24.18
CA PHE A 651 -8.08 15.35 24.79
C PHE A 651 -8.41 16.40 23.74
#